data_dea1f9456cd2b808239eeb0f353e68e3
#
_entry.id   dea1f9456cd2b808239eeb0f353e68e3
#
_cell.length_a   1.000
_cell.length_b   1.000
_cell.length_c   1.000
_cell.angle_alpha   90.00
_cell.angle_beta   90.00
_cell.angle_gamma   90.00
#
_symmetry.space_group_name_H-M   'P 1'
#
loop_
_entity.id
_entity.type
_entity.pdbx_description
1 polymer ?
#
loop_
_entity_poly.entity_id
_entity_poly.type
_entity_poly.pdbx_seq_one_letter_code
_entity_poly.pdbx_strand_id
1 'polypeptide(L)'
;MFIPQNKSKRLSLDKIGQLEEDLELNPLDYNKWQKLIDQLIIKDNQEQVRNTFDKYLKIFKFDGASWCKYIKYELNRDEKEKVENLFQQCLGITDNVELCRLYVDYVRGVTDFVTGGEKARGVVVQAFEFAINKVGIDITSESLWQDYIQFLQSWNPNANWEQQQKIDLIRKVYKKFLTIPTENIEVSWSQYTKWENELNPATASKFISEKSGEFMLARSWNTEFNRITDKSLKRNLNPGDHNDEDVVKQLKYWLRWLELEKENKLELKDETVNDKRIQYVYKQATYALPFVPEIWFQYVKYLLVQNEEGNLQESIRLLKEGGLVLNPKSMLLTFQLAELYERDNSFNNTKIVFKNLLDALQKDYNSVANQIAELKERIDPATDKDNIQEDDDENEEEEEEDNDNDNDNGGDLKQQPPSKKLKLNPNGGQNGSNSENNGEAVSAPSSSVKLPQVYRISLADSKQLLSFENEQKRLSDAITLTYVKFMIASKRSEGIKEARNVFKQARKFTDIGYQIFIESALLEHYSDKKSTALKIFDLGKKNFATNGKFLLNYLDYLIMINDVDTMRTVIQSSDANFTKEIGNLQEELKLTNLDPITRKKLEKQITNLKKFLKQLYKKYISFAATFLSLDVTHSFAKKCEQLFPKDDPIDLFTDRYKLDNINIIKKDELGRDDILTSFDGIIDEEELQRLKRRKLSNGGGSSSSYSFNEEESKSAVKNIEEQKTRIQQEQDQENQGINKPEESFVGPSIIALMSALPNASYFGLPSESVFNSEKLVTLFANLSNIPLQ
;
A
#
# COMPACT_ATOMS: atom_id res chain seq x y z
N MET A 1 -29.59 -16.99 -7.26
CA MET A 1 -29.90 -17.85 -8.44
C MET A 1 -29.20 -17.22 -9.64
N PHE A 2 -27.93 -17.52 -9.84
CA PHE A 2 -27.14 -17.04 -10.99
C PHE A 2 -27.07 -18.18 -12.00
N ILE A 3 -27.67 -17.97 -13.14
CA ILE A 3 -27.64 -18.88 -14.28
C ILE A 3 -26.22 -18.82 -14.87
N PRO A 4 -25.51 -19.95 -15.03
CA PRO A 4 -24.22 -19.94 -15.73
C PRO A 4 -24.52 -19.63 -17.21
N GLN A 5 -24.04 -18.50 -17.70
CA GLN A 5 -24.10 -18.20 -19.12
C GLN A 5 -23.20 -19.17 -19.86
N ASN A 6 -23.82 -20.07 -20.60
CA ASN A 6 -23.20 -20.88 -21.63
C ASN A 6 -22.29 -20.03 -22.50
N LYS A 7 -20.98 -20.34 -22.48
CA LYS A 7 -20.01 -19.84 -23.46
C LYS A 7 -20.39 -20.44 -24.83
N SER A 8 -21.43 -19.92 -25.47
CA SER A 8 -21.62 -20.13 -26.90
C SER A 8 -20.41 -19.56 -27.62
N LYS A 9 -19.78 -20.33 -28.52
CA LYS A 9 -18.74 -19.86 -29.43
C LYS A 9 -19.26 -18.61 -30.14
N ARG A 10 -18.92 -17.42 -29.64
CA ARG A 10 -19.20 -16.15 -30.28
C ARG A 10 -18.31 -16.08 -31.53
N LEU A 11 -18.89 -15.69 -32.64
CA LEU A 11 -18.17 -15.25 -33.85
C LEU A 11 -17.11 -14.22 -33.39
N SER A 12 -15.92 -14.26 -34.02
CA SER A 12 -14.83 -13.36 -33.73
C SER A 12 -15.32 -11.92 -33.64
N LEU A 13 -15.41 -11.37 -32.42
CA LEU A 13 -15.72 -9.96 -32.20
C LEU A 13 -14.70 -9.10 -32.96
N ASP A 14 -15.22 -8.08 -33.66
CA ASP A 14 -14.39 -7.01 -34.19
C ASP A 14 -13.53 -6.43 -33.04
N LYS A 15 -12.28 -6.02 -33.31
CA LYS A 15 -11.35 -5.46 -32.32
C LYS A 15 -11.98 -4.42 -31.39
N ILE A 16 -12.94 -3.64 -31.92
CA ILE A 16 -13.67 -2.63 -31.15
C ILE A 16 -14.55 -3.29 -30.10
N GLY A 17 -15.34 -4.32 -30.48
CA GLY A 17 -16.19 -5.04 -29.54
C GLY A 17 -15.40 -5.75 -28.44
N GLN A 18 -14.18 -6.26 -28.75
CA GLN A 18 -13.29 -6.83 -27.73
C GLN A 18 -12.78 -5.77 -26.73
N LEU A 19 -12.40 -4.59 -27.23
CA LEU A 19 -11.97 -3.48 -26.38
C LEU A 19 -13.12 -2.95 -25.51
N GLU A 20 -14.35 -2.89 -26.04
CA GLU A 20 -15.53 -2.49 -25.26
C GLU A 20 -15.85 -3.49 -24.14
N GLU A 21 -15.83 -4.81 -24.43
CA GLU A 21 -16.01 -5.86 -23.40
C GLU A 21 -14.91 -5.79 -22.32
N ASP A 22 -13.65 -5.61 -22.73
CA ASP A 22 -12.53 -5.48 -21.80
C ASP A 22 -12.65 -4.25 -20.90
N LEU A 23 -13.16 -3.12 -21.43
CA LEU A 23 -13.38 -1.89 -20.70
C LEU A 23 -14.61 -1.95 -19.77
N GLU A 24 -15.61 -2.76 -20.09
CA GLU A 24 -16.70 -3.05 -19.15
C GLU A 24 -16.21 -3.82 -17.93
N LEU A 25 -15.24 -4.73 -18.11
CA LEU A 25 -14.60 -5.46 -17.01
C LEU A 25 -13.65 -4.58 -16.19
N ASN A 26 -12.84 -3.75 -16.86
CA ASN A 26 -11.88 -2.85 -16.23
C ASN A 26 -11.97 -1.44 -16.80
N PRO A 27 -12.86 -0.58 -16.27
CA PRO A 27 -13.06 0.80 -16.74
C PRO A 27 -11.85 1.72 -16.52
N LEU A 28 -10.87 1.34 -15.69
CA LEU A 28 -9.69 2.16 -15.36
C LEU A 28 -8.50 1.91 -16.29
N ASP A 29 -8.62 1.03 -17.30
CA ASP A 29 -7.54 0.76 -18.25
C ASP A 29 -7.42 1.89 -19.29
N TYR A 30 -6.56 2.88 -18.97
CA TYR A 30 -6.26 4.01 -19.83
C TYR A 30 -5.79 3.61 -21.24
N ASN A 31 -4.91 2.61 -21.33
CA ASN A 31 -4.33 2.20 -22.60
C ASN A 31 -5.36 1.62 -23.56
N LYS A 32 -6.33 0.87 -23.05
CA LYS A 32 -7.42 0.31 -23.85
C LYS A 32 -8.38 1.40 -24.32
N TRP A 33 -8.68 2.39 -23.44
CA TRP A 33 -9.49 3.55 -23.83
C TRP A 33 -8.85 4.33 -24.99
N GLN A 34 -7.55 4.63 -24.92
CA GLN A 34 -6.85 5.36 -25.99
C GLN A 34 -6.88 4.58 -27.31
N LYS A 35 -6.66 3.26 -27.26
CA LYS A 35 -6.76 2.38 -28.45
C LYS A 35 -8.16 2.36 -29.04
N LEU A 36 -9.20 2.31 -28.21
CA LEU A 36 -10.59 2.33 -28.65
C LEU A 36 -10.93 3.66 -29.34
N ILE A 37 -10.57 4.79 -28.71
CA ILE A 37 -10.78 6.13 -29.25
C ILE A 37 -10.09 6.29 -30.61
N ASP A 38 -8.82 5.90 -30.72
CA ASP A 38 -8.06 6.03 -31.98
C ASP A 38 -8.68 5.16 -33.09
N GLN A 39 -9.14 3.95 -32.79
CA GLN A 39 -9.81 3.10 -33.77
C GLN A 39 -11.15 3.64 -34.22
N LEU A 40 -11.95 4.22 -33.30
CA LEU A 40 -13.25 4.81 -33.61
C LEU A 40 -13.13 6.09 -34.45
N ILE A 41 -12.10 6.91 -34.18
CA ILE A 41 -11.78 8.10 -34.99
C ILE A 41 -11.45 7.68 -36.45
N ILE A 42 -10.69 6.58 -36.63
CA ILE A 42 -10.35 6.04 -37.93
C ILE A 42 -11.61 5.55 -38.68
N LYS A 43 -12.55 4.88 -37.97
CA LYS A 43 -13.81 4.41 -38.54
C LYS A 43 -14.80 5.52 -38.84
N ASP A 44 -14.60 6.72 -38.28
CA ASP A 44 -15.41 7.93 -38.48
C ASP A 44 -16.89 7.81 -38.14
N ASN A 45 -17.22 7.00 -37.10
CA ASN A 45 -18.57 6.90 -36.58
C ASN A 45 -18.82 7.93 -35.50
N GLN A 46 -19.39 9.08 -35.85
CA GLN A 46 -19.57 10.25 -35.01
C GLN A 46 -20.27 9.95 -33.66
N GLU A 47 -21.36 9.17 -33.72
CA GLU A 47 -22.14 8.87 -32.51
C GLU A 47 -21.36 7.97 -31.52
N GLN A 48 -20.68 6.95 -32.02
CA GLN A 48 -19.86 6.07 -31.18
C GLN A 48 -18.65 6.82 -30.62
N VAL A 49 -17.98 7.67 -31.42
CA VAL A 49 -16.85 8.49 -30.95
C VAL A 49 -17.30 9.40 -29.82
N ARG A 50 -18.41 10.13 -29.97
CA ARG A 50 -18.97 11.02 -28.94
C ARG A 50 -19.31 10.26 -27.67
N ASN A 51 -20.04 9.16 -27.77
CA ASN A 51 -20.40 8.34 -26.60
C ASN A 51 -19.17 7.77 -25.86
N THR A 52 -18.15 7.39 -26.63
CA THR A 52 -16.90 6.86 -26.04
C THR A 52 -16.12 7.95 -25.32
N PHE A 53 -15.96 9.14 -25.93
CA PHE A 53 -15.34 10.27 -25.25
C PHE A 53 -16.13 10.68 -23.99
N ASP A 54 -17.43 10.75 -24.06
CA ASP A 54 -18.27 11.13 -22.92
C ASP A 54 -18.17 10.10 -21.78
N LYS A 55 -18.08 8.79 -22.07
CA LYS A 55 -17.80 7.75 -21.06
C LYS A 55 -16.41 7.87 -20.47
N TYR A 56 -15.40 8.03 -21.32
CA TYR A 56 -14.00 8.16 -20.93
C TYR A 56 -13.78 9.38 -20.02
N LEU A 57 -14.26 10.56 -20.45
CA LEU A 57 -14.06 11.82 -19.73
C LEU A 57 -14.87 11.93 -18.44
N LYS A 58 -15.87 11.06 -18.20
CA LYS A 58 -16.49 10.91 -16.88
C LYS A 58 -15.51 10.32 -15.85
N ILE A 59 -14.62 9.43 -16.29
CA ILE A 59 -13.63 8.76 -15.44
C ILE A 59 -12.36 9.61 -15.36
N PHE A 60 -11.81 9.97 -16.52
CA PHE A 60 -10.56 10.71 -16.66
C PHE A 60 -10.79 12.20 -16.94
N LYS A 61 -11.51 12.87 -16.04
CA LYS A 61 -11.93 14.29 -16.17
C LYS A 61 -10.73 15.23 -16.40
N PHE A 62 -9.57 14.91 -15.86
CA PHE A 62 -8.40 15.77 -15.83
C PHE A 62 -7.43 15.54 -17.02
N ASP A 63 -7.72 14.60 -17.93
CA ASP A 63 -6.89 14.34 -19.10
C ASP A 63 -7.05 15.42 -20.16
N GLY A 64 -6.23 16.47 -20.05
CA GLY A 64 -6.24 17.60 -21.01
C GLY A 64 -5.92 17.19 -22.45
N ALA A 65 -5.08 16.17 -22.67
CA ALA A 65 -4.73 15.69 -23.99
C ALA A 65 -5.92 15.08 -24.72
N SER A 66 -6.74 14.29 -24.01
CA SER A 66 -7.96 13.70 -24.59
C SER A 66 -9.05 14.75 -24.83
N TRP A 67 -9.17 15.77 -23.96
CA TRP A 67 -10.04 16.92 -24.25
C TRP A 67 -9.60 17.64 -25.53
N CYS A 68 -8.30 17.87 -25.72
CA CYS A 68 -7.80 18.46 -26.95
C CYS A 68 -8.10 17.62 -28.20
N LYS A 69 -7.95 16.27 -28.09
CA LYS A 69 -8.31 15.35 -29.18
C LYS A 69 -9.80 15.45 -29.53
N TYR A 70 -10.68 15.46 -28.53
CA TYR A 70 -12.12 15.56 -28.74
C TYR A 70 -12.53 16.88 -29.39
N ILE A 71 -12.03 18.01 -28.86
CA ILE A 71 -12.32 19.32 -29.43
C ILE A 71 -11.78 19.45 -30.85
N LYS A 72 -10.56 19.00 -31.14
CA LYS A 72 -9.99 18.97 -32.49
C LYS A 72 -10.86 18.13 -33.46
N TYR A 73 -11.38 16.99 -32.98
CA TYR A 73 -12.28 16.14 -33.76
C TYR A 73 -13.58 16.88 -34.15
N GLU A 74 -14.22 17.59 -33.19
CA GLU A 74 -15.44 18.35 -33.47
C GLU A 74 -15.18 19.64 -34.29
N LEU A 75 -14.03 20.31 -34.10
CA LEU A 75 -13.59 21.44 -34.90
C LEU A 75 -13.40 21.07 -36.39
N ASN A 76 -12.85 19.91 -36.69
CA ASN A 76 -12.69 19.43 -38.07
C ASN A 76 -14.04 19.17 -38.77
N ARG A 77 -15.15 19.14 -38.02
CA ARG A 77 -16.53 18.95 -38.52
C ARG A 77 -17.36 20.22 -38.50
N ASP A 78 -16.75 21.34 -38.10
CA ASP A 78 -17.41 22.66 -37.99
C ASP A 78 -18.63 22.69 -37.02
N GLU A 79 -18.65 21.81 -36.03
CA GLU A 79 -19.68 21.70 -34.99
C GLU A 79 -19.46 22.71 -33.84
N LYS A 80 -19.65 24.01 -34.12
CA LYS A 80 -19.32 25.13 -33.21
C LYS A 80 -20.03 25.06 -31.86
N GLU A 81 -21.32 24.76 -31.85
CA GLU A 81 -22.08 24.66 -30.59
C GLU A 81 -21.58 23.56 -29.67
N LYS A 82 -21.19 22.42 -30.24
CA LYS A 82 -20.60 21.32 -29.45
C LYS A 82 -19.25 21.68 -28.90
N VAL A 83 -18.41 22.35 -29.67
CA VAL A 83 -17.09 22.83 -29.27
C VAL A 83 -17.18 23.82 -28.11
N GLU A 84 -18.12 24.77 -28.16
CA GLU A 84 -18.34 25.73 -27.07
C GLU A 84 -18.78 25.03 -25.77
N ASN A 85 -19.71 24.07 -25.87
CA ASN A 85 -20.13 23.27 -24.74
C ASN A 85 -18.97 22.47 -24.14
N LEU A 86 -18.07 21.90 -24.97
CA LEU A 86 -16.89 21.17 -24.51
C LEU A 86 -15.90 22.12 -23.80
N PHE A 87 -15.64 23.31 -24.36
CA PHE A 87 -14.80 24.31 -23.68
C PHE A 87 -15.38 24.73 -22.32
N GLN A 88 -16.70 24.96 -22.26
CA GLN A 88 -17.36 25.30 -20.99
C GLN A 88 -17.18 24.21 -19.92
N GLN A 89 -17.21 22.94 -20.32
CA GLN A 89 -17.01 21.81 -19.41
C GLN A 89 -15.54 21.68 -18.98
N CYS A 90 -14.59 21.63 -19.94
CA CYS A 90 -13.21 21.28 -19.65
C CYS A 90 -12.37 22.40 -19.04
N LEU A 91 -12.61 23.69 -19.43
CA LEU A 91 -11.82 24.80 -18.92
C LEU A 91 -12.01 25.05 -17.42
N GLY A 92 -13.13 24.61 -16.80
CA GLY A 92 -13.32 24.69 -15.36
C GLY A 92 -12.58 23.60 -14.57
N ILE A 93 -12.27 22.48 -15.21
CA ILE A 93 -11.82 21.25 -14.53
C ILE A 93 -10.31 21.04 -14.67
N THR A 94 -9.76 21.21 -15.88
CA THR A 94 -8.36 20.88 -16.19
C THR A 94 -7.51 22.09 -16.52
N ASP A 95 -6.27 22.09 -16.04
CA ASP A 95 -5.27 23.14 -16.26
C ASP A 95 -4.20 22.57 -17.22
N ASN A 96 -4.48 22.67 -18.54
CA ASN A 96 -3.59 22.18 -19.58
C ASN A 96 -3.24 23.32 -20.56
N VAL A 97 -1.97 23.49 -20.87
CA VAL A 97 -1.45 24.59 -21.72
C VAL A 97 -1.96 24.47 -23.15
N GLU A 98 -1.92 23.26 -23.73
CA GLU A 98 -2.38 23.01 -25.10
C GLU A 98 -3.88 23.26 -25.24
N LEU A 99 -4.68 22.86 -24.24
CA LEU A 99 -6.11 23.11 -24.20
C LEU A 99 -6.44 24.60 -24.15
N CYS A 100 -5.75 25.36 -23.30
CA CYS A 100 -5.93 26.80 -23.19
C CYS A 100 -5.51 27.53 -24.48
N ARG A 101 -4.44 27.06 -25.13
CA ARG A 101 -4.01 27.56 -26.42
C ARG A 101 -5.04 27.29 -27.51
N LEU A 102 -5.58 26.07 -27.57
CA LEU A 102 -6.64 25.72 -28.52
C LEU A 102 -7.91 26.57 -28.30
N TYR A 103 -8.25 26.89 -27.05
CA TYR A 103 -9.34 27.80 -26.72
C TYR A 103 -9.09 29.21 -27.28
N VAL A 104 -7.90 29.77 -27.08
CA VAL A 104 -7.53 31.09 -27.61
C VAL A 104 -7.56 31.11 -29.13
N ASP A 105 -7.06 30.06 -29.79
CA ASP A 105 -7.09 29.92 -31.25
C ASP A 105 -8.51 29.83 -31.77
N TYR A 106 -9.41 29.12 -31.06
CA TYR A 106 -10.81 29.07 -31.40
C TYR A 106 -11.47 30.48 -31.31
N VAL A 107 -11.25 31.19 -30.19
CA VAL A 107 -11.78 32.55 -30.01
C VAL A 107 -11.26 33.51 -31.08
N ARG A 108 -9.99 33.40 -31.48
CA ARG A 108 -9.41 34.16 -32.57
C ARG A 108 -10.05 33.85 -33.92
N GLY A 109 -10.36 32.58 -34.16
CA GLY A 109 -10.98 32.11 -35.42
C GLY A 109 -12.45 32.52 -35.57
N VAL A 110 -13.19 32.56 -34.46
CA VAL A 110 -14.64 32.94 -34.47
C VAL A 110 -14.82 34.46 -34.42
N THR A 111 -13.85 35.22 -33.88
CA THR A 111 -13.98 36.66 -33.72
C THR A 111 -13.73 37.40 -35.04
N ASP A 112 -14.73 38.16 -35.51
CA ASP A 112 -14.59 39.02 -36.71
C ASP A 112 -13.88 40.33 -36.38
N PHE A 113 -12.63 40.45 -36.80
CA PHE A 113 -11.82 41.66 -36.63
C PHE A 113 -12.17 42.78 -37.62
N VAL A 114 -12.83 42.45 -38.71
CA VAL A 114 -13.15 43.44 -39.77
C VAL A 114 -14.28 44.35 -39.31
N THR A 115 -15.34 43.75 -38.75
CA THR A 115 -16.52 44.54 -38.29
C THR A 115 -16.45 44.90 -36.81
N GLY A 116 -15.79 44.08 -35.97
CA GLY A 116 -15.76 44.21 -34.52
C GLY A 116 -14.72 45.22 -33.99
N GLY A 117 -13.65 45.54 -34.77
CA GLY A 117 -12.63 46.51 -34.42
C GLY A 117 -12.06 46.35 -32.98
N GLU A 118 -12.16 47.38 -32.17
CA GLU A 118 -11.62 47.40 -30.78
C GLU A 118 -12.34 46.40 -29.87
N LYS A 119 -13.63 46.18 -30.01
CA LYS A 119 -14.40 45.21 -29.20
C LYS A 119 -13.95 43.79 -29.47
N ALA A 120 -13.76 43.43 -30.73
CA ALA A 120 -13.25 42.15 -31.17
C ALA A 120 -11.86 41.87 -30.61
N ARG A 121 -10.96 42.85 -30.65
CA ARG A 121 -9.62 42.76 -30.05
C ARG A 121 -9.72 42.59 -28.54
N GLY A 122 -10.63 43.29 -27.85
CA GLY A 122 -10.85 43.19 -26.43
C GLY A 122 -11.28 41.77 -26.01
N VAL A 123 -12.14 41.08 -26.78
CA VAL A 123 -12.55 39.69 -26.52
C VAL A 123 -11.36 38.74 -26.60
N VAL A 124 -10.50 38.88 -27.61
CA VAL A 124 -9.32 38.00 -27.74
C VAL A 124 -8.28 38.27 -26.64
N VAL A 125 -8.08 39.54 -26.25
CA VAL A 125 -7.21 39.90 -25.11
C VAL A 125 -7.73 39.26 -23.83
N GLN A 126 -9.05 39.29 -23.57
CA GLN A 126 -9.65 38.65 -22.42
C GLN A 126 -9.42 37.13 -22.44
N ALA A 127 -9.53 36.48 -23.61
CA ALA A 127 -9.25 35.05 -23.76
C ALA A 127 -7.77 34.72 -23.44
N PHE A 128 -6.83 35.53 -23.91
CA PHE A 128 -5.42 35.39 -23.54
C PHE A 128 -5.18 35.60 -22.04
N GLU A 129 -5.75 36.66 -21.45
CA GLU A 129 -5.58 36.92 -20.02
C GLU A 129 -6.20 35.80 -19.17
N PHE A 130 -7.34 35.24 -19.58
CA PHE A 130 -7.93 34.06 -18.93
C PHE A 130 -6.97 32.86 -18.99
N ALA A 131 -6.47 32.52 -20.18
CA ALA A 131 -5.55 31.41 -20.38
C ALA A 131 -4.25 31.56 -19.57
N ILE A 132 -3.66 32.78 -19.59
CA ILE A 132 -2.44 33.09 -18.83
C ILE A 132 -2.68 33.04 -17.33
N ASN A 133 -3.78 33.56 -16.82
CA ASN A 133 -4.09 33.47 -15.40
C ASN A 133 -4.26 32.03 -14.93
N LYS A 134 -4.65 31.12 -15.81
CA LYS A 134 -4.87 29.71 -15.50
C LYS A 134 -3.60 28.87 -15.62
N VAL A 135 -2.88 28.97 -16.74
CA VAL A 135 -1.74 28.11 -17.04
C VAL A 135 -0.45 28.88 -17.35
N GLY A 136 -0.46 30.19 -17.27
CA GLY A 136 0.70 31.01 -17.62
C GLY A 136 1.94 30.80 -16.76
N ILE A 137 1.77 30.26 -15.54
CA ILE A 137 2.88 29.90 -14.63
C ILE A 137 3.56 28.60 -14.99
N ASP A 138 3.05 27.86 -15.96
CA ASP A 138 3.61 26.58 -16.40
C ASP A 138 4.94 26.75 -17.15
N ILE A 139 5.85 25.81 -16.97
CA ILE A 139 7.15 25.78 -17.63
C ILE A 139 7.01 25.72 -19.16
N THR A 140 5.97 25.05 -19.67
CA THR A 140 5.67 24.89 -21.10
C THR A 140 4.79 26.00 -21.67
N SER A 141 4.43 27.02 -20.88
CA SER A 141 3.51 28.10 -21.29
C SER A 141 4.14 29.12 -22.27
N GLU A 142 5.42 28.98 -22.60
CA GLU A 142 6.16 29.91 -23.46
C GLU A 142 5.44 30.21 -24.76
N SER A 143 4.94 29.19 -25.45
CA SER A 143 4.21 29.36 -26.72
C SER A 143 2.96 30.23 -26.58
N LEU A 144 2.22 30.08 -25.47
CA LEU A 144 1.03 30.89 -25.20
C LEU A 144 1.38 32.36 -24.97
N TRP A 145 2.49 32.66 -24.26
CA TRP A 145 2.98 33.99 -24.04
C TRP A 145 3.48 34.65 -25.36
N GLN A 146 4.20 33.90 -26.17
CA GLN A 146 4.64 34.35 -27.48
C GLN A 146 3.49 34.64 -28.43
N ASP A 147 2.46 33.75 -28.48
CA ASP A 147 1.25 33.97 -29.28
C ASP A 147 0.50 35.26 -28.84
N TYR A 148 0.49 35.56 -27.53
CA TYR A 148 -0.12 36.78 -27.00
C TYR A 148 0.68 38.03 -27.44
N ILE A 149 1.99 38.02 -27.30
CA ILE A 149 2.89 39.12 -27.70
C ILE A 149 2.75 39.37 -29.22
N GLN A 150 2.79 38.29 -30.03
CA GLN A 150 2.63 38.38 -31.49
C GLN A 150 1.28 38.94 -31.87
N PHE A 151 0.21 38.56 -31.19
CA PHE A 151 -1.12 39.11 -31.39
C PHE A 151 -1.17 40.61 -31.13
N LEU A 152 -0.58 41.09 -30.02
CA LEU A 152 -0.49 42.53 -29.71
C LEU A 152 0.40 43.27 -30.71
N GLN A 153 1.50 42.65 -31.18
CA GLN A 153 2.35 43.24 -32.18
C GLN A 153 1.68 43.42 -33.55
N SER A 154 0.78 42.49 -33.90
CA SER A 154 0.01 42.54 -35.16
C SER A 154 -1.03 43.68 -35.22
N TRP A 155 -1.35 44.29 -34.09
CA TRP A 155 -2.25 45.44 -34.02
C TRP A 155 -1.59 46.68 -34.63
N ASN A 156 -2.25 47.29 -35.63
CA ASN A 156 -1.82 48.54 -36.26
C ASN A 156 -2.72 49.70 -35.77
N PRO A 157 -2.26 50.47 -34.79
CA PRO A 157 -3.01 51.62 -34.25
C PRO A 157 -3.01 52.76 -35.21
N ASN A 158 -4.13 53.49 -35.26
CA ASN A 158 -4.26 54.67 -36.14
C ASN A 158 -3.88 55.96 -35.42
N ALA A 159 -3.98 56.01 -34.08
CA ALA A 159 -3.70 57.17 -33.27
C ALA A 159 -2.45 57.02 -32.42
N ASN A 160 -1.71 58.10 -32.16
CA ASN A 160 -0.48 58.07 -31.35
C ASN A 160 -0.76 57.58 -29.89
N TRP A 161 -1.91 57.88 -29.32
CA TRP A 161 -2.25 57.39 -28.00
C TRP A 161 -2.52 55.86 -27.98
N GLU A 162 -3.11 55.33 -29.04
CA GLU A 162 -3.27 53.89 -29.21
C GLU A 162 -1.92 53.15 -29.40
N GLN A 163 -0.98 53.80 -30.06
CA GLN A 163 0.37 53.28 -30.23
C GLN A 163 1.08 53.18 -28.86
N GLN A 164 0.93 54.23 -28.04
CA GLN A 164 1.47 54.15 -26.68
C GLN A 164 0.80 53.07 -25.85
N GLN A 165 -0.53 52.94 -25.93
CA GLN A 165 -1.27 51.88 -25.27
C GLN A 165 -0.81 50.47 -25.71
N LYS A 166 -0.57 50.28 -27.00
CA LYS A 166 -0.01 49.01 -27.52
C LYS A 166 1.35 48.70 -26.88
N ILE A 167 2.27 49.70 -26.86
CA ILE A 167 3.60 49.56 -26.28
C ILE A 167 3.50 49.21 -24.78
N ASP A 168 2.63 49.88 -24.03
CA ASP A 168 2.48 49.65 -22.59
C ASP A 168 1.89 48.26 -22.31
N LEU A 169 0.94 47.78 -23.14
CA LEU A 169 0.39 46.44 -23.03
C LEU A 169 1.45 45.38 -23.30
N ILE A 170 2.23 45.52 -24.39
CA ILE A 170 3.30 44.56 -24.74
C ILE A 170 4.34 44.53 -23.61
N ARG A 171 4.76 45.70 -23.10
CA ARG A 171 5.69 45.79 -21.97
C ARG A 171 5.15 45.14 -20.71
N LYS A 172 3.85 45.33 -20.40
CA LYS A 172 3.18 44.69 -19.27
C LYS A 172 3.22 43.17 -19.41
N VAL A 173 2.95 42.63 -20.59
CA VAL A 173 2.99 41.20 -20.86
C VAL A 173 4.41 40.65 -20.71
N TYR A 174 5.42 41.30 -21.31
CA TYR A 174 6.82 40.88 -21.12
C TYR A 174 7.26 40.95 -19.66
N LYS A 175 6.88 41.99 -18.92
CA LYS A 175 7.21 42.10 -17.49
C LYS A 175 6.66 40.95 -16.64
N LYS A 176 5.49 40.40 -16.99
CA LYS A 176 4.93 39.20 -16.33
C LYS A 176 5.62 37.93 -16.83
N PHE A 177 5.80 37.80 -18.14
CA PHE A 177 6.37 36.60 -18.76
C PHE A 177 7.79 36.30 -18.26
N LEU A 178 8.66 37.31 -18.23
CA LEU A 178 10.06 37.15 -17.84
C LEU A 178 10.30 36.81 -16.35
N THR A 179 9.28 36.86 -15.52
CA THR A 179 9.36 36.38 -14.12
C THR A 179 9.06 34.90 -13.98
N ILE A 180 8.59 34.24 -15.05
CA ILE A 180 8.17 32.86 -15.06
C ILE A 180 9.29 32.01 -15.65
N PRO A 181 9.76 30.95 -14.95
CA PRO A 181 10.80 30.05 -15.43
C PRO A 181 10.26 29.12 -16.52
N THR A 182 10.32 29.54 -17.77
CA THR A 182 9.96 28.70 -18.93
C THR A 182 11.18 28.03 -19.54
N GLU A 183 10.99 26.98 -20.35
CA GLU A 183 12.09 26.20 -20.92
C GLU A 183 13.13 27.02 -21.64
N ASN A 184 12.70 27.99 -22.48
CA ASN A 184 13.60 28.82 -23.31
C ASN A 184 13.57 30.30 -22.88
N ILE A 185 13.54 30.55 -21.57
CA ILE A 185 13.47 31.92 -21.03
C ILE A 185 14.58 32.85 -21.55
N GLU A 186 15.75 32.28 -21.88
CA GLU A 186 16.89 33.05 -22.45
C GLU A 186 16.58 33.63 -23.84
N VAL A 187 15.84 32.86 -24.66
CA VAL A 187 15.40 33.32 -25.98
C VAL A 187 14.40 34.46 -25.84
N SER A 188 13.45 34.29 -24.89
CA SER A 188 12.43 35.29 -24.61
C SER A 188 13.03 36.57 -24.05
N TRP A 189 14.08 36.49 -23.23
CA TRP A 189 14.85 37.63 -22.75
C TRP A 189 15.58 38.35 -23.90
N SER A 190 16.20 37.63 -24.81
CA SER A 190 16.83 38.18 -25.99
C SER A 190 15.84 38.91 -26.89
N GLN A 191 14.65 38.36 -27.10
CA GLN A 191 13.56 38.99 -27.86
C GLN A 191 13.10 40.32 -27.21
N TYR A 192 12.92 40.32 -25.87
CA TYR A 192 12.53 41.52 -25.12
C TYR A 192 13.60 42.60 -25.21
N THR A 193 14.87 42.25 -25.01
CA THR A 193 15.97 43.21 -25.04
C THR A 193 16.13 43.83 -26.46
N LYS A 194 15.94 43.00 -27.48
CA LYS A 194 15.94 43.49 -28.88
C LYS A 194 14.76 44.43 -29.13
N TRP A 195 13.57 44.07 -28.71
CA TRP A 195 12.34 44.86 -28.87
C TRP A 195 12.44 46.22 -28.15
N GLU A 196 12.92 46.30 -26.90
CA GLU A 196 13.10 47.57 -26.16
C GLU A 196 14.16 48.46 -26.82
N ASN A 197 15.25 47.89 -27.35
CA ASN A 197 16.30 48.65 -28.07
C ASN A 197 15.79 49.21 -29.43
N GLU A 198 14.96 48.47 -30.14
CA GLU A 198 14.31 48.91 -31.37
C GLU A 198 13.29 50.02 -31.11
N LEU A 199 12.60 50.00 -29.97
CA LEU A 199 11.58 50.98 -29.62
C LEU A 199 12.18 52.34 -29.24
N ASN A 200 13.14 52.36 -28.30
CA ASN A 200 13.83 53.58 -27.90
C ASN A 200 15.19 53.26 -27.21
N PRO A 201 16.30 53.37 -27.92
CA PRO A 201 17.63 53.07 -27.39
C PRO A 201 18.01 53.82 -26.12
N ALA A 202 17.51 55.09 -25.96
CA ALA A 202 17.86 55.92 -24.82
C ALA A 202 17.20 55.46 -23.49
N THR A 203 16.04 54.81 -23.54
CA THR A 203 15.31 54.34 -22.36
C THR A 203 15.39 52.84 -22.15
N ALA A 204 15.79 52.11 -23.19
CA ALA A 204 15.89 50.64 -23.17
C ALA A 204 16.72 50.10 -22.01
N SER A 205 17.90 50.66 -21.77
CA SER A 205 18.81 50.26 -20.70
C SER A 205 18.13 50.28 -19.33
N LYS A 206 17.28 51.29 -19.07
CA LYS A 206 16.53 51.40 -17.79
C LYS A 206 15.53 50.28 -17.62
N PHE A 207 14.69 50.00 -18.64
CA PHE A 207 13.67 48.95 -18.55
C PHE A 207 14.26 47.55 -18.51
N ILE A 208 15.38 47.31 -19.22
CA ILE A 208 16.10 46.03 -19.20
C ILE A 208 16.73 45.81 -17.81
N SER A 209 17.40 46.82 -17.23
CA SER A 209 18.03 46.70 -15.91
C SER A 209 17.00 46.48 -14.79
N GLU A 210 15.83 47.09 -14.88
CA GLU A 210 14.74 46.94 -13.94
C GLU A 210 14.29 45.46 -13.83
N LYS A 211 14.30 44.69 -14.94
CA LYS A 211 13.82 43.31 -14.99
C LYS A 211 14.93 42.26 -14.96
N SER A 212 16.17 42.64 -15.04
CA SER A 212 17.33 41.74 -15.09
C SER A 212 17.41 40.83 -13.86
N GLY A 213 17.11 41.36 -12.65
CA GLY A 213 17.15 40.57 -11.41
C GLY A 213 16.15 39.43 -11.41
N GLU A 214 14.88 39.71 -11.72
CA GLU A 214 13.81 38.72 -11.77
C GLU A 214 14.06 37.64 -12.85
N PHE A 215 14.56 38.06 -14.00
CA PHE A 215 15.00 37.12 -15.06
C PHE A 215 16.11 36.18 -14.57
N MET A 216 17.11 36.71 -13.85
CA MET A 216 18.21 35.87 -13.34
C MET A 216 17.73 34.85 -12.31
N LEU A 217 16.77 35.20 -11.46
CA LEU A 217 16.13 34.26 -10.54
C LEU A 217 15.37 33.17 -11.30
N ALA A 218 14.56 33.52 -12.30
CA ALA A 218 13.82 32.57 -13.12
C ALA A 218 14.76 31.63 -13.90
N ARG A 219 15.88 32.16 -14.43
CA ARG A 219 16.92 31.37 -15.08
C ARG A 219 17.59 30.37 -14.12
N SER A 220 17.96 30.84 -12.93
CA SER A 220 18.57 30.00 -11.89
C SER A 220 17.64 28.88 -11.47
N TRP A 221 16.36 29.22 -11.26
CA TRP A 221 15.33 28.24 -10.94
C TRP A 221 15.21 27.16 -12.04
N ASN A 222 15.18 27.56 -13.31
CA ASN A 222 15.09 26.63 -14.45
C ASN A 222 16.31 25.70 -14.54
N THR A 223 17.50 26.19 -14.23
CA THR A 223 18.73 25.38 -14.16
C THR A 223 18.62 24.33 -13.06
N GLU A 224 18.14 24.71 -11.88
CA GLU A 224 17.94 23.79 -10.75
C GLU A 224 16.85 22.76 -11.05
N PHE A 225 15.72 23.19 -11.62
CA PHE A 225 14.64 22.30 -12.05
C PHE A 225 15.13 21.22 -13.02
N ASN A 226 15.91 21.62 -14.04
CA ASN A 226 16.49 20.68 -15.00
C ASN A 226 17.47 19.69 -14.32
N ARG A 227 18.18 20.12 -13.28
CA ARG A 227 19.08 19.28 -12.50
C ARG A 227 18.34 18.24 -11.67
N ILE A 228 17.26 18.64 -10.97
CA ILE A 228 16.50 17.72 -10.07
C ILE A 228 15.60 16.73 -10.82
N THR A 229 15.20 17.08 -12.05
CA THR A 229 14.32 16.24 -12.89
C THR A 229 15.09 15.43 -13.94
N ASP A 230 16.42 15.61 -14.03
CA ASP A 230 17.27 14.97 -15.06
C ASP A 230 16.71 15.18 -16.49
N LYS A 231 15.92 16.22 -16.71
CA LYS A 231 15.16 16.48 -17.95
C LYS A 231 14.26 15.31 -18.41
N SER A 232 13.90 14.43 -17.47
CA SER A 232 13.16 13.18 -17.75
C SER A 232 11.75 13.19 -17.14
N LEU A 233 11.26 14.35 -16.68
CA LEU A 233 9.93 14.48 -16.11
C LEU A 233 8.86 14.27 -17.19
N LYS A 234 7.99 13.27 -16.97
CA LYS A 234 6.82 13.02 -17.83
C LYS A 234 5.62 13.78 -17.28
N ARG A 235 5.00 14.59 -18.13
CA ARG A 235 3.84 15.42 -17.77
C ARG A 235 2.51 14.84 -18.26
N ASN A 236 2.56 13.91 -19.21
CA ASN A 236 1.39 13.19 -19.68
C ASN A 236 0.98 12.14 -18.65
N LEU A 237 -0.31 11.80 -18.67
CA LEU A 237 -0.86 10.75 -17.82
C LEU A 237 -0.05 9.46 -17.98
N ASN A 238 0.46 8.95 -16.85
CA ASN A 238 1.16 7.66 -16.75
C ASN A 238 0.18 6.63 -16.18
N PRO A 239 -0.19 5.60 -16.92
CA PRO A 239 -1.15 4.58 -16.50
C PRO A 239 -0.55 3.51 -15.58
N GLY A 240 0.76 3.55 -15.29
CA GLY A 240 1.43 2.59 -14.42
C GLY A 240 0.98 2.66 -12.97
N ASP A 241 1.12 1.54 -12.26
CA ASP A 241 0.81 1.41 -10.84
C ASP A 241 2.00 1.85 -9.97
N HIS A 242 1.76 2.06 -8.67
CA HIS A 242 2.76 2.43 -7.66
C HIS A 242 3.94 1.43 -7.54
N ASN A 243 3.80 0.19 -8.05
CA ASN A 243 4.87 -0.82 -8.10
C ASN A 243 5.76 -0.70 -9.34
N ASP A 244 5.39 0.11 -10.33
CA ASP A 244 6.17 0.30 -11.54
C ASP A 244 7.38 1.21 -11.25
N GLU A 245 8.58 0.76 -11.58
CA GLU A 245 9.83 1.51 -11.34
C GLU A 245 9.82 2.88 -12.03
N ASP A 246 9.22 2.98 -13.23
CA ASP A 246 9.09 4.25 -13.94
C ASP A 246 8.18 5.21 -13.19
N VAL A 247 7.05 4.74 -12.66
CA VAL A 247 6.12 5.55 -11.86
C VAL A 247 6.78 6.02 -10.57
N VAL A 248 7.50 5.14 -9.86
CA VAL A 248 8.26 5.50 -8.64
C VAL A 248 9.32 6.57 -8.93
N LYS A 249 10.00 6.48 -10.09
CA LYS A 249 10.98 7.46 -10.52
C LYS A 249 10.32 8.81 -10.84
N GLN A 250 9.21 8.80 -11.57
CA GLN A 250 8.43 10.00 -11.87
C GLN A 250 7.88 10.66 -10.60
N LEU A 251 7.36 9.86 -9.65
CA LEU A 251 6.91 10.34 -8.35
C LEU A 251 8.02 11.13 -7.62
N LYS A 252 9.24 10.59 -7.60
CA LYS A 252 10.38 11.29 -6.99
C LYS A 252 10.68 12.63 -7.66
N TYR A 253 10.56 12.73 -8.99
CA TYR A 253 10.76 13.99 -9.71
C TYR A 253 9.68 15.02 -9.36
N TRP A 254 8.41 14.62 -9.31
CA TRP A 254 7.32 15.50 -8.91
C TRP A 254 7.47 16.00 -7.47
N LEU A 255 7.86 15.11 -6.53
CA LEU A 255 8.09 15.50 -5.13
C LEU A 255 9.26 16.50 -5.00
N ARG A 256 10.36 16.30 -5.73
CA ARG A 256 11.48 17.26 -5.77
C ARG A 256 11.08 18.61 -6.36
N TRP A 257 10.23 18.61 -7.37
CA TRP A 257 9.70 19.87 -7.90
C TRP A 257 8.85 20.60 -6.87
N LEU A 258 7.99 19.89 -6.15
CA LEU A 258 7.20 20.47 -5.06
C LEU A 258 8.08 21.05 -3.94
N GLU A 259 9.17 20.38 -3.59
CA GLU A 259 10.17 20.89 -2.64
C GLU A 259 10.81 22.19 -3.15
N LEU A 260 11.21 22.22 -4.42
CA LEU A 260 11.79 23.41 -5.06
C LEU A 260 10.85 24.63 -5.02
N GLU A 261 9.54 24.42 -5.28
CA GLU A 261 8.55 25.51 -5.17
C GLU A 261 8.35 25.97 -3.72
N LYS A 262 8.33 25.04 -2.76
CA LYS A 262 8.21 25.38 -1.32
C LYS A 262 9.42 26.16 -0.80
N GLU A 263 10.60 25.96 -1.35
CA GLU A 263 11.80 26.73 -1.02
C GLU A 263 11.74 28.20 -1.50
N ASN A 264 10.77 28.55 -2.35
CA ASN A 264 10.58 29.90 -2.92
C ASN A 264 11.86 30.53 -3.49
N LYS A 265 12.60 29.78 -4.32
CA LYS A 265 13.84 30.28 -4.95
C LYS A 265 13.62 31.45 -5.93
N LEU A 266 12.37 31.73 -6.30
CA LEU A 266 11.99 32.90 -7.07
C LEU A 266 11.87 34.18 -6.23
N GLU A 267 12.05 34.06 -4.91
CA GLU A 267 11.94 35.18 -3.95
C GLU A 267 10.63 35.99 -4.11
N LEU A 268 9.53 35.25 -4.35
CA LEU A 268 8.21 35.85 -4.46
C LEU A 268 7.80 36.48 -3.13
N LYS A 269 7.50 37.77 -3.15
CA LYS A 269 7.13 38.53 -1.96
C LYS A 269 5.69 38.28 -1.51
N ASP A 270 4.84 37.88 -2.46
CA ASP A 270 3.43 37.58 -2.22
C ASP A 270 3.25 36.09 -2.01
N GLU A 271 2.96 35.69 -0.77
CA GLU A 271 2.72 34.30 -0.39
C GLU A 271 1.56 33.66 -1.17
N THR A 272 0.55 34.45 -1.55
CA THR A 272 -0.60 33.95 -2.33
C THR A 272 -0.20 33.52 -3.73
N VAL A 273 0.79 34.17 -4.33
CA VAL A 273 1.33 33.81 -5.66
C VAL A 273 2.18 32.54 -5.56
N ASN A 274 2.99 32.43 -4.52
CA ASN A 274 3.78 31.23 -4.26
C ASN A 274 2.87 30.02 -3.99
N ASP A 275 1.82 30.20 -3.18
CA ASP A 275 0.84 29.17 -2.87
C ASP A 275 0.11 28.68 -4.13
N LYS A 276 -0.30 29.58 -5.03
CA LYS A 276 -0.87 29.21 -6.33
C LYS A 276 0.06 28.38 -7.18
N ARG A 277 1.36 28.67 -7.17
CA ARG A 277 2.37 27.89 -7.90
C ARG A 277 2.47 26.46 -7.33
N ILE A 278 2.56 26.34 -6.01
CA ILE A 278 2.62 25.03 -5.33
C ILE A 278 1.34 24.22 -5.62
N GLN A 279 0.17 24.83 -5.49
CA GLN A 279 -1.11 24.17 -5.81
C GLN A 279 -1.18 23.75 -7.28
N TYR A 280 -0.67 24.58 -8.19
CA TYR A 280 -0.58 24.26 -9.61
C TYR A 280 0.27 23.00 -9.85
N VAL A 281 1.44 22.92 -9.22
CA VAL A 281 2.32 21.74 -9.35
C VAL A 281 1.65 20.49 -8.78
N TYR A 282 0.95 20.57 -7.63
CA TYR A 282 0.16 19.46 -7.10
C TYR A 282 -0.92 19.00 -8.09
N LYS A 283 -1.67 19.93 -8.69
CA LYS A 283 -2.66 19.61 -9.73
C LYS A 283 -2.03 18.90 -10.92
N GLN A 284 -0.92 19.42 -11.45
CA GLN A 284 -0.21 18.78 -12.56
C GLN A 284 0.31 17.38 -12.19
N ALA A 285 0.79 17.20 -10.96
CA ALA A 285 1.24 15.91 -10.46
C ALA A 285 0.08 14.90 -10.37
N THR A 286 -1.12 15.33 -9.91
CA THR A 286 -2.32 14.45 -9.89
C THR A 286 -2.80 14.10 -11.30
N TYR A 287 -2.60 14.96 -12.29
CA TYR A 287 -2.94 14.67 -13.70
C TYR A 287 -1.95 13.69 -14.33
N ALA A 288 -0.65 13.83 -14.02
CA ALA A 288 0.40 12.97 -14.54
C ALA A 288 0.43 11.58 -13.89
N LEU A 289 0.17 11.49 -12.58
CA LEU A 289 0.22 10.27 -11.78
C LEU A 289 -1.11 10.00 -11.05
N PRO A 290 -2.23 9.85 -11.79
CA PRO A 290 -3.56 9.76 -11.18
C PRO A 290 -3.77 8.50 -10.35
N PHE A 291 -3.06 7.41 -10.65
CA PHE A 291 -3.15 6.11 -9.96
C PHE A 291 -2.21 5.97 -8.76
N VAL A 292 -1.53 7.07 -8.35
CA VAL A 292 -0.65 7.10 -7.18
C VAL A 292 -1.36 7.81 -6.03
N PRO A 293 -1.88 7.09 -5.01
CA PRO A 293 -2.64 7.68 -3.91
C PRO A 293 -1.83 8.70 -3.09
N GLU A 294 -0.51 8.55 -3.02
CA GLU A 294 0.37 9.41 -2.24
C GLU A 294 0.30 10.89 -2.65
N ILE A 295 0.25 11.18 -3.96
CA ILE A 295 0.16 12.56 -4.48
C ILE A 295 -1.15 13.21 -4.04
N TRP A 296 -2.27 12.49 -4.16
CA TRP A 296 -3.58 12.98 -3.73
C TRP A 296 -3.60 13.29 -2.24
N PHE A 297 -3.04 12.38 -1.43
CA PHE A 297 -2.93 12.55 0.01
C PHE A 297 -2.12 13.79 0.39
N GLN A 298 -0.95 13.98 -0.24
CA GLN A 298 -0.06 15.10 0.04
C GLN A 298 -0.68 16.43 -0.41
N TYR A 299 -1.39 16.45 -1.53
CA TYR A 299 -2.08 17.65 -2.01
C TYR A 299 -3.17 18.09 -1.03
N VAL A 300 -4.02 17.18 -0.61
CA VAL A 300 -5.06 17.46 0.40
C VAL A 300 -4.44 17.94 1.72
N LYS A 301 -3.38 17.26 2.17
CA LYS A 301 -2.66 17.67 3.38
C LYS A 301 -2.12 19.10 3.26
N TYR A 302 -1.56 19.46 2.11
CA TYR A 302 -1.08 20.81 1.85
C TYR A 302 -2.21 21.85 1.92
N LEU A 303 -3.34 21.61 1.28
CA LEU A 303 -4.50 22.51 1.31
C LEU A 303 -5.01 22.76 2.72
N LEU A 304 -5.09 21.70 3.54
CA LEU A 304 -5.56 21.81 4.93
C LEU A 304 -4.57 22.56 5.83
N VAL A 305 -3.26 22.43 5.59
CA VAL A 305 -2.24 23.18 6.34
C VAL A 305 -2.33 24.68 6.05
N GLN A 306 -2.64 25.06 4.82
CA GLN A 306 -2.76 26.47 4.44
C GLN A 306 -4.02 27.13 5.04
N ASN A 307 -5.17 26.50 4.94
CA ASN A 307 -6.42 26.95 5.52
C ASN A 307 -7.35 25.77 5.78
N GLU A 308 -7.39 25.32 7.03
CA GLU A 308 -8.11 24.10 7.41
C GLU A 308 -9.63 24.22 7.16
N GLU A 309 -10.25 25.30 7.57
CA GLU A 309 -11.70 25.51 7.43
C GLU A 309 -12.09 25.88 5.99
N GLY A 310 -11.35 26.79 5.35
CA GLY A 310 -11.67 27.28 4.01
C GLY A 310 -11.48 26.22 2.92
N ASN A 311 -10.52 25.33 3.09
CA ASN A 311 -10.19 24.32 2.09
C ASN A 311 -10.83 22.94 2.35
N LEU A 312 -11.64 22.79 3.42
CA LEU A 312 -12.23 21.52 3.79
C LEU A 312 -13.12 20.94 2.66
N GLN A 313 -14.04 21.74 2.14
CA GLN A 313 -14.97 21.31 1.10
C GLN A 313 -14.27 21.00 -0.24
N GLU A 314 -13.25 21.79 -0.60
CA GLU A 314 -12.45 21.54 -1.80
C GLU A 314 -11.62 20.25 -1.65
N SER A 315 -11.08 20.01 -0.45
CA SER A 315 -10.35 18.77 -0.12
C SER A 315 -11.25 17.53 -0.23
N ILE A 316 -12.48 17.61 0.27
CA ILE A 316 -13.48 16.55 0.15
C ILE A 316 -13.82 16.32 -1.32
N ARG A 317 -14.06 17.39 -2.09
CA ARG A 317 -14.38 17.30 -3.51
C ARG A 317 -13.25 16.65 -4.30
N LEU A 318 -12.02 17.06 -4.04
CA LEU A 318 -10.81 16.55 -4.70
C LEU A 318 -10.64 15.02 -4.50
N LEU A 319 -10.82 14.55 -3.26
CA LEU A 319 -10.72 13.13 -2.96
C LEU A 319 -11.90 12.34 -3.53
N LYS A 320 -13.12 12.85 -3.37
CA LYS A 320 -14.35 12.17 -3.82
C LYS A 320 -14.44 12.07 -5.33
N GLU A 321 -14.17 13.16 -6.05
CA GLU A 321 -14.37 13.25 -7.51
C GLU A 321 -13.13 12.90 -8.31
N GLY A 322 -11.93 12.97 -7.72
CA GLY A 322 -10.67 12.67 -8.37
C GLY A 322 -10.00 11.43 -7.78
N GLY A 323 -9.46 11.54 -6.56
CA GLY A 323 -8.60 10.53 -5.96
C GLY A 323 -9.25 9.14 -5.87
N LEU A 324 -10.45 9.01 -5.31
CA LEU A 324 -11.13 7.73 -5.11
C LEU A 324 -11.81 7.19 -6.37
N VAL A 325 -12.15 8.02 -7.35
CA VAL A 325 -12.66 7.54 -8.64
C VAL A 325 -11.60 6.73 -9.36
N LEU A 326 -10.35 7.19 -9.32
CA LEU A 326 -9.20 6.56 -9.98
C LEU A 326 -8.52 5.50 -9.09
N ASN A 327 -8.66 5.61 -7.77
CA ASN A 327 -8.08 4.67 -6.79
C ASN A 327 -9.15 4.12 -5.82
N PRO A 328 -10.17 3.38 -6.30
CA PRO A 328 -11.32 2.97 -5.47
C PRO A 328 -10.96 2.01 -4.33
N LYS A 329 -9.80 1.36 -4.41
CA LYS A 329 -9.30 0.39 -3.43
C LYS A 329 -8.27 1.00 -2.47
N SER A 330 -8.00 2.30 -2.56
CA SER A 330 -7.03 2.97 -1.71
C SER A 330 -7.56 3.18 -0.30
N MET A 331 -7.03 2.44 0.67
CA MET A 331 -7.32 2.66 2.10
C MET A 331 -6.82 4.02 2.57
N LEU A 332 -5.67 4.49 2.07
CA LEU A 332 -5.08 5.78 2.44
C LEU A 332 -6.05 6.94 2.17
N LEU A 333 -6.57 7.01 0.93
CA LEU A 333 -7.49 8.08 0.53
C LEU A 333 -8.87 7.92 1.17
N THR A 334 -9.35 6.69 1.34
CA THR A 334 -10.61 6.40 2.02
C THR A 334 -10.58 6.87 3.46
N PHE A 335 -9.53 6.56 4.21
CA PHE A 335 -9.41 6.98 5.61
C PHE A 335 -9.23 8.49 5.74
N GLN A 336 -8.46 9.11 4.86
CA GLN A 336 -8.34 10.56 4.81
C GLN A 336 -9.70 11.23 4.53
N LEU A 337 -10.45 10.75 3.55
CA LEU A 337 -11.78 11.29 3.25
C LEU A 337 -12.77 11.05 4.38
N ALA A 338 -12.71 9.88 5.03
CA ALA A 338 -13.55 9.59 6.19
C ALA A 338 -13.30 10.57 7.34
N GLU A 339 -12.03 10.90 7.63
CA GLU A 339 -11.67 11.91 8.65
C GLU A 339 -12.17 13.31 8.28
N LEU A 340 -12.11 13.68 6.99
CA LEU A 340 -12.67 14.97 6.54
C LEU A 340 -14.20 15.04 6.69
N TYR A 341 -14.90 13.96 6.40
CA TYR A 341 -16.35 13.89 6.62
C TYR A 341 -16.71 13.87 8.10
N GLU A 342 -15.89 13.28 8.97
CA GLU A 342 -16.09 13.38 10.43
C GLU A 342 -15.96 14.84 10.90
N ARG A 343 -14.97 15.60 10.40
CA ARG A 343 -14.81 17.03 10.67
C ARG A 343 -15.96 17.88 10.14
N ASP A 344 -16.49 17.52 8.98
CA ASP A 344 -17.67 18.17 8.38
C ASP A 344 -19.00 17.76 9.04
N ASN A 345 -18.96 16.87 10.04
CA ASN A 345 -20.13 16.27 10.69
C ASN A 345 -21.08 15.53 9.72
N SER A 346 -20.55 15.06 8.60
CA SER A 346 -21.28 14.35 7.53
C SER A 346 -21.19 12.84 7.70
N PHE A 347 -21.64 12.29 8.80
CA PHE A 347 -21.45 10.88 9.20
C PHE A 347 -22.05 9.86 8.23
N ASN A 348 -23.15 10.18 7.55
CA ASN A 348 -23.71 9.31 6.52
C ASN A 348 -22.74 9.12 5.36
N ASN A 349 -22.00 10.16 4.95
CA ASN A 349 -21.00 10.08 3.91
C ASN A 349 -19.80 9.24 4.35
N THR A 350 -19.38 9.33 5.61
CA THR A 350 -18.35 8.47 6.20
C THR A 350 -18.72 7.00 6.05
N LYS A 351 -19.95 6.62 6.39
CA LYS A 351 -20.44 5.23 6.23
C LYS A 351 -20.42 4.77 4.76
N ILE A 352 -20.85 5.63 3.85
CA ILE A 352 -20.85 5.31 2.40
C ILE A 352 -19.44 5.04 1.89
N VAL A 353 -18.47 5.85 2.29
CA VAL A 353 -17.07 5.72 1.85
C VAL A 353 -16.47 4.40 2.35
N PHE A 354 -16.67 4.03 3.63
CA PHE A 354 -16.23 2.75 4.15
C PHE A 354 -16.89 1.56 3.46
N LYS A 355 -18.21 1.64 3.22
CA LYS A 355 -18.94 0.57 2.51
C LYS A 355 -18.42 0.38 1.09
N ASN A 356 -18.21 1.46 0.34
CA ASN A 356 -17.69 1.38 -1.03
C ASN A 356 -16.30 0.70 -1.07
N LEU A 357 -15.41 1.02 -0.11
CA LEU A 357 -14.13 0.35 0.01
C LEU A 357 -14.28 -1.14 0.34
N LEU A 358 -15.15 -1.48 1.29
CA LEU A 358 -15.42 -2.87 1.67
C LEU A 358 -15.97 -3.67 0.50
N ASP A 359 -16.94 -3.12 -0.24
CA ASP A 359 -17.53 -3.78 -1.42
C ASP A 359 -16.46 -4.04 -2.49
N ALA A 360 -15.56 -3.06 -2.74
CA ALA A 360 -14.46 -3.21 -3.67
C ALA A 360 -13.46 -4.30 -3.24
N LEU A 361 -13.06 -4.32 -1.97
CA LEU A 361 -12.13 -5.31 -1.42
C LEU A 361 -12.75 -6.71 -1.37
N GLN A 362 -14.03 -6.84 -1.00
CA GLN A 362 -14.75 -8.12 -0.97
C GLN A 362 -14.93 -8.71 -2.37
N LYS A 363 -15.18 -7.86 -3.37
CA LYS A 363 -15.22 -8.29 -4.78
C LYS A 363 -13.90 -8.92 -5.22
N ASP A 364 -12.77 -8.28 -4.89
CA ASP A 364 -11.45 -8.82 -5.20
C ASP A 364 -11.17 -10.11 -4.43
N TYR A 365 -11.50 -10.14 -3.14
CA TYR A 365 -11.37 -11.33 -2.30
C TYR A 365 -12.11 -12.53 -2.91
N ASN A 366 -13.37 -12.33 -3.30
CA ASN A 366 -14.17 -13.37 -3.94
C ASN A 366 -13.59 -13.81 -5.30
N SER A 367 -13.03 -12.87 -6.07
CA SER A 367 -12.34 -13.20 -7.33
C SER A 367 -11.11 -14.08 -7.12
N VAL A 368 -10.28 -13.75 -6.13
CA VAL A 368 -9.08 -14.54 -5.77
C VAL A 368 -9.49 -15.89 -5.18
N ALA A 369 -10.53 -15.94 -4.35
CA ALA A 369 -11.06 -17.19 -3.79
C ALA A 369 -11.54 -18.14 -4.89
N ASN A 370 -12.25 -17.63 -5.92
CA ASN A 370 -12.66 -18.42 -7.06
C ASN A 370 -11.46 -18.95 -7.87
N GLN A 371 -10.42 -18.13 -8.07
CA GLN A 371 -9.19 -18.56 -8.74
C GLN A 371 -8.46 -19.67 -7.96
N ILE A 372 -8.45 -19.58 -6.63
CA ILE A 372 -7.91 -20.63 -5.76
C ILE A 372 -8.72 -21.93 -5.90
N ALA A 373 -10.06 -21.82 -5.91
CA ALA A 373 -10.94 -22.97 -6.07
C ALA A 373 -10.73 -23.64 -7.44
N GLU A 374 -10.67 -22.86 -8.53
CA GLU A 374 -10.39 -23.39 -9.88
C GLU A 374 -9.01 -24.04 -9.99
N LEU A 375 -7.99 -23.52 -9.30
CA LEU A 375 -6.67 -24.13 -9.26
C LEU A 375 -6.67 -25.44 -8.45
N LYS A 376 -7.34 -25.47 -7.30
CA LYS A 376 -7.48 -26.67 -6.48
C LYS A 376 -8.23 -27.78 -7.23
N GLU A 377 -9.31 -27.46 -7.94
CA GLU A 377 -10.05 -28.38 -8.79
C GLU A 377 -9.19 -28.95 -9.93
N ARG A 378 -8.30 -28.14 -10.51
CA ARG A 378 -7.32 -28.59 -11.52
C ARG A 378 -6.25 -29.53 -10.94
N ILE A 379 -5.84 -29.27 -9.68
CA ILE A 379 -4.81 -30.05 -8.98
C ILE A 379 -5.37 -31.41 -8.53
N ASP A 380 -6.62 -31.45 -8.03
CA ASP A 380 -7.24 -32.66 -7.48
C ASP A 380 -8.72 -32.80 -7.94
N PRO A 381 -8.95 -33.35 -9.15
CA PRO A 381 -10.29 -33.45 -9.71
C PRO A 381 -11.18 -34.52 -9.01
N ALA A 382 -10.69 -35.19 -7.96
CA ALA A 382 -11.38 -36.35 -7.35
C ALA A 382 -12.00 -36.11 -5.97
N THR A 383 -11.80 -34.96 -5.30
CA THR A 383 -12.16 -34.81 -3.89
C THR A 383 -13.47 -34.06 -3.61
N ASP A 384 -14.17 -33.50 -4.61
CA ASP A 384 -15.31 -32.61 -4.36
C ASP A 384 -16.70 -33.16 -4.72
N LYS A 385 -16.89 -34.48 -4.83
CA LYS A 385 -18.25 -34.99 -5.11
C LYS A 385 -19.00 -35.60 -3.91
N ASP A 386 -18.37 -35.76 -2.76
CA ASP A 386 -19.01 -36.50 -1.66
C ASP A 386 -19.18 -35.74 -0.33
N ASN A 387 -18.92 -34.44 -0.26
CA ASN A 387 -19.08 -33.68 1.01
C ASN A 387 -19.78 -32.32 0.80
N ILE A 388 -20.92 -32.30 0.15
CA ILE A 388 -21.93 -31.24 0.38
C ILE A 388 -23.15 -31.98 0.99
N GLN A 389 -23.07 -32.35 2.25
CA GLN A 389 -24.21 -32.33 3.12
C GLN A 389 -24.33 -30.90 3.66
N GLU A 390 -25.32 -30.22 3.14
CA GLU A 390 -25.84 -28.99 3.72
C GLU A 390 -26.39 -29.35 5.09
N ASP A 391 -25.61 -29.16 6.15
CA ASP A 391 -26.13 -29.00 7.47
C ASP A 391 -26.76 -27.60 7.55
N ASP A 392 -27.99 -27.50 7.09
CA ASP A 392 -28.91 -26.44 7.47
C ASP A 392 -29.25 -26.58 8.98
N ASP A 393 -28.28 -26.27 9.80
CA ASP A 393 -28.57 -25.90 11.19
C ASP A 393 -29.10 -24.47 11.19
N GLU A 394 -30.40 -24.35 11.08
CA GLU A 394 -31.17 -23.18 11.50
C GLU A 394 -30.83 -22.90 12.98
N ASN A 395 -29.80 -22.07 13.20
CA ASN A 395 -29.64 -21.42 14.50
C ASN A 395 -30.75 -20.37 14.62
N GLU A 396 -31.82 -20.74 15.25
CA GLU A 396 -32.79 -19.81 15.85
C GLU A 396 -31.98 -18.85 16.76
N GLU A 397 -31.74 -17.65 16.26
CA GLU A 397 -31.22 -16.51 17.04
C GLU A 397 -32.36 -16.12 18.01
N GLU A 398 -32.24 -16.52 19.27
CA GLU A 398 -32.99 -15.87 20.35
C GLU A 398 -32.62 -14.37 20.32
N GLU A 399 -33.55 -13.57 19.80
CA GLU A 399 -33.55 -12.12 19.96
C GLU A 399 -33.80 -11.82 21.45
N GLU A 400 -32.74 -11.72 22.26
CA GLU A 400 -32.84 -11.02 23.54
C GLU A 400 -33.03 -9.51 23.24
N GLU A 401 -34.28 -9.07 23.23
CA GLU A 401 -34.65 -7.68 23.38
C GLU A 401 -34.09 -7.17 24.71
N ASP A 402 -33.01 -6.36 24.63
CA ASP A 402 -32.51 -5.56 25.75
C ASP A 402 -33.57 -4.49 26.10
N ASN A 403 -34.49 -4.83 26.98
CA ASN A 403 -35.33 -3.86 27.69
C ASN A 403 -34.50 -3.27 28.83
N ASP A 404 -33.89 -2.13 28.58
CA ASP A 404 -33.32 -1.24 29.59
C ASP A 404 -34.51 -0.61 30.38
N ASN A 405 -34.95 -1.25 31.43
CA ASN A 405 -35.74 -0.61 32.45
C ASN A 405 -34.98 -0.67 33.79
N ASP A 406 -34.30 0.43 34.09
CA ASP A 406 -33.82 0.72 35.43
C ASP A 406 -35.01 0.82 36.41
N ASN A 407 -35.16 -0.19 37.27
CA ASN A 407 -35.87 0.01 38.51
C ASN A 407 -35.25 -0.86 39.61
N ASP A 408 -34.55 -0.14 40.48
CA ASP A 408 -34.03 -0.57 41.75
C ASP A 408 -35.20 -0.93 42.70
N ASN A 409 -35.33 -2.22 43.15
CA ASN A 409 -35.81 -2.51 44.50
C ASN A 409 -35.53 -3.96 44.90
N GLY A 410 -34.96 -4.10 46.06
CA GLY A 410 -34.55 -5.33 46.68
C GLY A 410 -35.68 -6.29 47.11
N GLY A 411 -35.30 -7.56 47.32
CA GLY A 411 -36.13 -8.52 48.01
C GLY A 411 -35.71 -9.98 47.76
N ASP A 412 -35.08 -10.53 48.78
CA ASP A 412 -34.85 -11.98 48.99
C ASP A 412 -35.99 -12.91 48.54
N LEU A 413 -35.63 -14.05 47.94
CA LEU A 413 -36.00 -15.36 48.48
C LEU A 413 -35.65 -16.55 47.55
N LYS A 414 -35.05 -17.50 48.17
CA LYS A 414 -34.67 -18.87 47.71
C LYS A 414 -35.79 -19.57 46.93
N GLN A 415 -35.43 -20.39 45.93
CA GLN A 415 -35.75 -21.82 45.90
C GLN A 415 -35.08 -22.56 44.73
N GLN A 416 -34.65 -23.80 45.05
CA GLN A 416 -33.94 -24.76 44.20
C GLN A 416 -34.88 -25.53 43.25
N PRO A 417 -34.29 -26.32 42.31
CA PRO A 417 -34.89 -26.80 41.07
C PRO A 417 -35.60 -28.13 41.19
N PRO A 418 -36.23 -28.63 40.16
CA PRO A 418 -36.33 -30.08 40.00
C PRO A 418 -35.75 -30.59 38.68
N SER A 419 -34.90 -31.56 38.89
CA SER A 419 -34.39 -32.55 37.96
C SER A 419 -35.49 -33.26 37.15
N LYS A 420 -35.26 -33.46 35.84
CA LYS A 420 -35.94 -34.50 35.06
C LYS A 420 -34.98 -35.42 34.30
N LYS A 421 -35.00 -36.59 34.80
CA LYS A 421 -34.66 -37.93 34.46
C LYS A 421 -34.60 -38.31 32.98
N LEU A 422 -33.48 -38.97 32.67
CA LEU A 422 -33.30 -39.95 31.61
C LEU A 422 -34.41 -40.99 31.53
N LYS A 423 -34.81 -41.34 30.33
CA LYS A 423 -35.44 -42.63 30.04
C LYS A 423 -34.62 -43.40 29.00
N LEU A 424 -33.95 -44.42 29.48
CA LEU A 424 -33.54 -45.61 28.70
C LEU A 424 -34.77 -46.44 28.39
N ASN A 425 -34.81 -47.02 27.21
CA ASN A 425 -35.56 -48.24 27.00
C ASN A 425 -34.81 -49.17 26.07
N PRO A 426 -34.61 -50.41 26.45
CA PRO A 426 -33.94 -51.44 25.66
C PRO A 426 -35.00 -52.48 25.16
N ASN A 427 -34.68 -53.05 24.00
CA ASN A 427 -35.10 -54.42 23.61
C ASN A 427 -34.76 -54.61 22.15
N GLY A 428 -34.01 -55.57 21.72
CA GLY A 428 -33.99 -56.96 22.03
C GLY A 428 -34.59 -57.75 20.87
N GLY A 429 -33.85 -58.68 20.29
CA GLY A 429 -34.44 -59.61 19.38
C GLY A 429 -33.49 -60.19 18.37
N GLN A 430 -32.94 -61.28 18.72
CA GLN A 430 -32.23 -62.32 17.98
C GLN A 430 -33.02 -62.90 16.77
N ASN A 431 -32.33 -63.48 15.86
CA ASN A 431 -32.32 -64.80 15.22
C ASN A 431 -31.91 -64.65 13.75
N GLY A 432 -31.06 -65.41 13.17
CA GLY A 432 -30.63 -66.78 13.38
C GLY A 432 -30.64 -67.51 12.04
N SER A 433 -29.61 -68.25 11.82
CA SER A 433 -29.48 -69.44 10.97
C SER A 433 -29.00 -69.23 9.51
N ASN A 434 -27.76 -69.68 9.34
CA ASN A 434 -27.28 -70.86 8.58
C ASN A 434 -27.90 -71.21 7.23
N SER A 435 -27.02 -71.28 6.25
CA SER A 435 -26.70 -72.56 5.62
C SER A 435 -25.53 -72.46 4.65
N GLU A 436 -24.72 -73.44 4.80
CA GLU A 436 -23.64 -73.98 4.01
C GLU A 436 -24.04 -74.20 2.52
N ASN A 437 -23.18 -74.09 1.54
CA ASN A 437 -22.29 -75.10 1.02
C ASN A 437 -21.75 -74.81 -0.42
N ASN A 438 -20.47 -75.18 -0.59
CA ASN A 438 -19.86 -75.79 -1.82
C ASN A 438 -19.82 -74.99 -3.09
N GLY A 439 -18.62 -74.71 -3.56
CA GLY A 439 -17.75 -75.67 -4.23
C GLY A 439 -17.19 -75.09 -5.50
N GLU A 440 -15.92 -75.34 -5.70
CA GLU A 440 -15.16 -75.41 -6.97
C GLU A 440 -14.74 -74.11 -7.74
N ALA A 441 -13.51 -73.79 -7.56
CA ALA A 441 -12.36 -73.96 -8.45
C ALA A 441 -12.32 -73.10 -9.76
N VAL A 442 -11.16 -72.41 -9.83
CA VAL A 442 -10.38 -72.10 -11.05
C VAL A 442 -10.79 -70.87 -11.86
N SER A 443 -10.07 -69.88 -11.65
CA SER A 443 -9.16 -69.22 -12.61
C SER A 443 -8.83 -67.81 -12.17
N ALA A 444 -7.55 -67.52 -12.03
CA ALA A 444 -7.03 -66.18 -11.78
C ALA A 444 -7.32 -65.24 -12.98
N PRO A 445 -7.75 -64.04 -12.70
CA PRO A 445 -7.37 -62.93 -13.55
C PRO A 445 -6.38 -62.06 -12.77
N SER A 446 -5.29 -61.79 -13.47
CA SER A 446 -4.31 -60.79 -13.14
C SER A 446 -4.98 -59.48 -12.72
N SER A 447 -5.14 -59.25 -11.45
CA SER A 447 -5.46 -57.90 -10.95
C SER A 447 -4.19 -57.05 -11.04
N SER A 448 -4.07 -56.33 -12.15
CA SER A 448 -3.25 -55.13 -12.17
C SER A 448 -3.76 -54.23 -11.05
N VAL A 449 -3.04 -54.25 -9.93
CA VAL A 449 -3.14 -53.24 -8.88
C VAL A 449 -2.85 -51.93 -9.60
N LYS A 450 -3.88 -51.14 -9.89
CA LYS A 450 -3.73 -49.75 -10.26
C LYS A 450 -3.13 -49.10 -9.04
N LEU A 451 -1.83 -48.88 -9.05
CA LEU A 451 -1.13 -47.94 -8.19
C LEU A 451 -1.91 -46.62 -8.26
N PRO A 452 -2.25 -45.98 -7.13
CA PRO A 452 -2.86 -44.67 -7.16
C PRO A 452 -1.94 -43.76 -7.96
N GLN A 453 -2.47 -43.12 -8.99
CA GLN A 453 -1.75 -42.11 -9.76
C GLN A 453 -1.38 -41.00 -8.77
N VAL A 454 -0.10 -40.97 -8.40
CA VAL A 454 0.48 -39.88 -7.63
C VAL A 454 0.44 -38.68 -8.56
N TYR A 455 -0.57 -37.81 -8.38
CA TYR A 455 -0.60 -36.52 -9.04
C TYR A 455 0.58 -35.70 -8.51
N ARG A 456 1.64 -35.61 -9.30
CA ARG A 456 2.75 -34.69 -9.01
C ARG A 456 2.23 -33.27 -9.28
N ILE A 457 1.89 -32.55 -8.24
CA ILE A 457 1.62 -31.12 -8.30
C ILE A 457 2.83 -30.47 -8.99
N SER A 458 2.59 -29.75 -10.07
CA SER A 458 3.66 -29.00 -10.73
C SER A 458 4.20 -27.96 -9.75
N LEU A 459 5.53 -27.81 -9.68
CA LEU A 459 6.16 -26.78 -8.84
C LEU A 459 5.65 -25.37 -9.20
N ALA A 460 5.25 -25.16 -10.45
CA ALA A 460 4.64 -23.91 -10.93
C ALA A 460 3.25 -23.68 -10.30
N ASP A 461 2.41 -24.72 -10.28
CA ASP A 461 1.05 -24.63 -9.72
C ASP A 461 1.09 -24.40 -8.20
N SER A 462 2.03 -25.06 -7.49
CA SER A 462 2.25 -24.86 -6.05
C SER A 462 2.69 -23.43 -5.74
N LYS A 463 3.56 -22.82 -6.55
CA LYS A 463 3.97 -21.43 -6.39
C LYS A 463 2.83 -20.47 -6.70
N GLN A 464 2.03 -20.75 -7.72
CA GLN A 464 0.88 -19.93 -8.08
C GLN A 464 -0.20 -20.00 -6.99
N LEU A 465 -0.50 -21.17 -6.46
CA LEU A 465 -1.41 -21.35 -5.33
C LEU A 465 -0.95 -20.55 -4.12
N LEU A 466 0.33 -20.64 -3.76
CA LEU A 466 0.89 -19.88 -2.64
C LEU A 466 0.79 -18.36 -2.86
N SER A 467 0.97 -17.88 -4.09
CA SER A 467 0.82 -16.45 -4.40
C SER A 467 -0.62 -15.97 -4.22
N PHE A 468 -1.60 -16.76 -4.65
CA PHE A 468 -3.02 -16.44 -4.46
C PHE A 468 -3.48 -16.56 -3.00
N GLU A 469 -3.00 -17.55 -2.25
CA GLU A 469 -3.25 -17.65 -0.81
C GLU A 469 -2.69 -16.43 -0.04
N ASN A 470 -1.50 -15.95 -0.41
CA ASN A 470 -0.93 -14.75 0.18
C ASN A 470 -1.74 -13.49 -0.16
N GLU A 471 -2.22 -13.38 -1.41
CA GLU A 471 -3.06 -12.28 -1.84
C GLU A 471 -4.43 -12.31 -1.15
N GLN A 472 -5.05 -13.49 -1.03
CA GLN A 472 -6.30 -13.68 -0.28
C GLN A 472 -6.14 -13.22 1.18
N LYS A 473 -5.04 -13.62 1.82
CA LYS A 473 -4.74 -13.19 3.19
C LYS A 473 -4.53 -11.69 3.29
N ARG A 474 -3.81 -11.08 2.35
CA ARG A 474 -3.61 -9.63 2.28
C ARG A 474 -4.95 -8.88 2.18
N LEU A 475 -5.88 -9.39 1.36
CA LEU A 475 -7.21 -8.82 1.21
C LEU A 475 -8.06 -9.00 2.48
N SER A 476 -7.99 -10.16 3.13
CA SER A 476 -8.63 -10.41 4.43
C SER A 476 -8.13 -9.45 5.51
N ASP A 477 -6.80 -9.25 5.59
CA ASP A 477 -6.20 -8.29 6.52
C ASP A 477 -6.64 -6.83 6.21
N ALA A 478 -6.75 -6.46 4.92
CA ALA A 478 -7.23 -5.14 4.49
C ALA A 478 -8.72 -4.93 4.84
N ILE A 479 -9.57 -5.93 4.61
CA ILE A 479 -10.99 -5.92 5.00
C ILE A 479 -11.12 -5.79 6.51
N THR A 480 -10.36 -6.56 7.27
CA THR A 480 -10.34 -6.50 8.74
C THR A 480 -9.95 -5.10 9.23
N LEU A 481 -8.86 -4.52 8.71
CA LEU A 481 -8.44 -3.17 9.05
C LEU A 481 -9.53 -2.14 8.74
N THR A 482 -10.17 -2.27 7.59
CA THR A 482 -11.24 -1.36 7.16
C THR A 482 -12.44 -1.44 8.10
N TYR A 483 -12.89 -2.66 8.50
CA TYR A 483 -13.96 -2.82 9.48
C TYR A 483 -13.58 -2.27 10.86
N VAL A 484 -12.36 -2.48 11.33
CA VAL A 484 -11.87 -1.92 12.59
C VAL A 484 -11.93 -0.39 12.55
N LYS A 485 -11.42 0.23 11.49
CA LYS A 485 -11.44 1.70 11.37
C LYS A 485 -12.86 2.24 11.19
N PHE A 486 -13.70 1.55 10.45
CA PHE A 486 -15.12 1.88 10.33
C PHE A 486 -15.85 1.82 11.67
N MET A 487 -15.61 0.78 12.48
CA MET A 487 -16.17 0.63 13.81
C MET A 487 -15.73 1.76 14.75
N ILE A 488 -14.45 2.13 14.72
CA ILE A 488 -13.91 3.23 15.53
C ILE A 488 -14.51 4.58 15.09
N ALA A 489 -14.59 4.85 13.79
CA ALA A 489 -15.22 6.04 13.26
C ALA A 489 -16.72 6.13 13.66
N SER A 490 -17.44 5.01 13.55
CA SER A 490 -18.86 4.93 13.97
C SER A 490 -19.05 5.17 15.46
N LYS A 491 -18.12 4.70 16.30
CA LYS A 491 -18.16 5.00 17.76
C LYS A 491 -17.98 6.50 18.02
N ARG A 492 -17.02 7.14 17.32
CA ARG A 492 -16.75 8.59 17.51
C ARG A 492 -17.94 9.44 17.09
N SER A 493 -18.59 9.06 15.99
CA SER A 493 -19.66 9.87 15.39
C SER A 493 -21.05 9.60 15.95
N GLU A 494 -21.43 8.36 16.19
CA GLU A 494 -22.81 7.97 16.56
C GLU A 494 -22.88 7.13 17.86
N GLY A 495 -21.73 6.81 18.45
CA GLY A 495 -21.63 6.12 19.71
C GLY A 495 -21.53 4.59 19.57
N ILE A 496 -21.53 3.92 20.76
CA ILE A 496 -21.21 2.50 20.85
C ILE A 496 -22.26 1.57 20.17
N LYS A 497 -23.51 2.01 20.07
CA LYS A 497 -24.56 1.19 19.44
C LYS A 497 -24.27 0.96 17.96
N GLU A 498 -23.85 1.98 17.25
CA GLU A 498 -23.51 1.85 15.83
C GLU A 498 -22.22 1.06 15.63
N ALA A 499 -21.23 1.23 16.50
CA ALA A 499 -20.03 0.40 16.49
C ALA A 499 -20.35 -1.11 16.61
N ARG A 500 -21.33 -1.47 17.44
CA ARG A 500 -21.81 -2.85 17.53
C ARG A 500 -22.47 -3.35 16.25
N ASN A 501 -23.21 -2.49 15.55
CA ASN A 501 -23.81 -2.83 14.26
C ASN A 501 -22.73 -3.13 13.22
N VAL A 502 -21.67 -2.32 13.17
CA VAL A 502 -20.52 -2.58 12.30
C VAL A 502 -19.82 -3.89 12.69
N PHE A 503 -19.65 -4.17 13.98
CA PHE A 503 -19.09 -5.44 14.45
C PHE A 503 -19.93 -6.65 14.03
N LYS A 504 -21.28 -6.57 14.14
CA LYS A 504 -22.19 -7.62 13.65
C LYS A 504 -22.03 -7.84 12.14
N GLN A 505 -21.87 -6.76 11.34
CA GLN A 505 -21.63 -6.88 9.91
C GLN A 505 -20.28 -7.53 9.61
N ALA A 506 -19.22 -7.13 10.32
CA ALA A 506 -17.87 -7.68 10.13
C ALA A 506 -17.84 -9.20 10.38
N ARG A 507 -18.54 -9.71 11.37
CA ARG A 507 -18.60 -11.15 11.70
C ARG A 507 -19.28 -12.01 10.63
N LYS A 508 -20.03 -11.42 9.69
CA LYS A 508 -20.61 -12.15 8.56
C LYS A 508 -19.56 -12.50 7.49
N PHE A 509 -18.42 -11.87 7.54
CA PHE A 509 -17.30 -12.21 6.66
C PHE A 509 -16.52 -13.38 7.26
N THR A 510 -16.44 -14.50 6.55
CA THR A 510 -15.88 -15.76 7.05
C THR A 510 -14.43 -15.68 7.49
N ASP A 511 -13.61 -14.95 6.72
CA ASP A 511 -12.16 -14.86 6.97
C ASP A 511 -11.78 -13.56 7.72
N ILE A 512 -12.67 -13.04 8.55
CA ILE A 512 -12.38 -11.85 9.34
C ILE A 512 -11.24 -12.10 10.34
N GLY A 513 -10.31 -11.17 10.44
CA GLY A 513 -9.18 -11.27 11.36
C GLY A 513 -9.58 -11.09 12.83
N TYR A 514 -8.82 -11.69 13.72
CA TYR A 514 -9.04 -11.63 15.17
C TYR A 514 -8.99 -10.20 15.76
N GLN A 515 -8.35 -9.27 15.08
CA GLN A 515 -8.18 -7.88 15.52
C GLN A 515 -9.52 -7.17 15.76
N ILE A 516 -10.56 -7.52 15.00
CA ILE A 516 -11.89 -6.90 15.15
C ILE A 516 -12.50 -7.22 16.51
N PHE A 517 -12.26 -8.43 17.06
CA PHE A 517 -12.75 -8.84 18.38
C PHE A 517 -12.00 -8.10 19.48
N ILE A 518 -10.68 -7.94 19.36
CA ILE A 518 -9.87 -7.20 20.33
C ILE A 518 -10.34 -5.74 20.38
N GLU A 519 -10.38 -5.07 19.23
CA GLU A 519 -10.77 -3.66 19.18
C GLU A 519 -12.22 -3.44 19.63
N SER A 520 -13.15 -4.34 19.26
CA SER A 520 -14.53 -4.26 19.74
C SER A 520 -14.61 -4.39 21.26
N ALA A 521 -13.87 -5.34 21.84
CA ALA A 521 -13.83 -5.53 23.30
C ALA A 521 -13.21 -4.31 24.02
N LEU A 522 -12.14 -3.74 23.47
CA LEU A 522 -11.53 -2.51 24.00
C LEU A 522 -12.49 -1.32 23.93
N LEU A 523 -13.24 -1.16 22.82
CA LEU A 523 -14.26 -0.11 22.70
C LEU A 523 -15.36 -0.25 23.76
N GLU A 524 -15.79 -1.46 24.08
CA GLU A 524 -16.75 -1.72 25.15
C GLU A 524 -16.16 -1.46 26.54
N HIS A 525 -14.91 -1.86 26.77
CA HIS A 525 -14.19 -1.57 28.02
C HIS A 525 -14.11 -0.08 28.29
N TYR A 526 -13.66 0.71 27.30
CA TYR A 526 -13.58 2.18 27.40
C TYR A 526 -14.94 2.89 27.37
N SER A 527 -16.02 2.13 27.20
CA SER A 527 -17.40 2.60 27.36
C SER A 527 -18.02 2.09 28.68
N ASP A 528 -17.17 1.71 29.67
CA ASP A 528 -17.53 1.19 31.00
C ASP A 528 -18.34 -0.13 31.02
N LYS A 529 -18.33 -0.88 29.92
CA LYS A 529 -19.06 -2.15 29.80
C LYS A 529 -18.10 -3.37 29.86
N LYS A 530 -17.41 -3.54 30.97
CA LYS A 530 -16.40 -4.59 31.17
C LYS A 530 -16.93 -6.01 30.96
N SER A 531 -18.17 -6.30 31.39
CA SER A 531 -18.79 -7.61 31.19
C SER A 531 -19.04 -7.93 29.72
N THR A 532 -19.43 -6.93 28.91
CA THR A 532 -19.59 -7.10 27.45
C THR A 532 -18.24 -7.31 26.79
N ALA A 533 -17.19 -6.60 27.19
CA ALA A 533 -15.84 -6.79 26.68
C ALA A 533 -15.34 -8.23 26.89
N LEU A 534 -15.54 -8.81 28.09
CA LEU A 534 -15.21 -10.21 28.38
C LEU A 534 -15.99 -11.19 27.49
N LYS A 535 -17.30 -10.97 27.29
CA LYS A 535 -18.12 -11.80 26.38
C LYS A 535 -17.59 -11.77 24.94
N ILE A 536 -17.12 -10.61 24.46
CA ILE A 536 -16.53 -10.49 23.12
C ILE A 536 -15.19 -11.23 23.03
N PHE A 537 -14.34 -11.14 24.07
CA PHE A 537 -13.11 -11.93 24.11
C PHE A 537 -13.38 -13.43 24.14
N ASP A 538 -14.39 -13.88 24.89
CA ASP A 538 -14.77 -15.30 24.94
C ASP A 538 -15.32 -15.78 23.59
N LEU A 539 -16.09 -14.93 22.90
CA LEU A 539 -16.53 -15.21 21.54
C LEU A 539 -15.34 -15.31 20.58
N GLY A 540 -14.39 -14.37 20.65
CA GLY A 540 -13.15 -14.42 19.90
C GLY A 540 -12.32 -15.68 20.20
N LYS A 541 -12.27 -16.11 21.46
CA LYS A 541 -11.60 -17.36 21.87
C LYS A 541 -12.20 -18.61 21.22
N LYS A 542 -13.52 -18.65 21.00
CA LYS A 542 -14.16 -19.76 20.28
C LYS A 542 -13.71 -19.81 18.82
N ASN A 543 -13.62 -18.67 18.15
CA ASN A 543 -13.26 -18.60 16.74
C ASN A 543 -11.75 -18.71 16.48
N PHE A 544 -10.91 -18.26 17.43
CA PHE A 544 -9.45 -18.18 17.30
C PHE A 544 -8.72 -18.96 18.40
N ALA A 545 -9.21 -20.17 18.71
CA ALA A 545 -8.72 -20.99 19.82
C ALA A 545 -7.21 -21.32 19.75
N THR A 546 -6.64 -21.38 18.54
CA THR A 546 -5.21 -21.69 18.28
C THR A 546 -4.41 -20.49 17.78
N ASN A 547 -5.02 -19.28 17.75
CA ASN A 547 -4.33 -18.06 17.34
C ASN A 547 -3.57 -17.46 18.53
N GLY A 548 -2.24 -17.68 18.54
CA GLY A 548 -1.39 -17.22 19.64
C GLY A 548 -1.38 -15.70 19.84
N LYS A 549 -1.47 -14.90 18.76
CA LYS A 549 -1.53 -13.44 18.87
C LYS A 549 -2.82 -12.96 19.54
N PHE A 550 -3.96 -13.55 19.20
CA PHE A 550 -5.23 -13.25 19.86
C PHE A 550 -5.18 -13.56 21.36
N LEU A 551 -4.68 -14.76 21.69
CA LEU A 551 -4.62 -15.22 23.09
C LEU A 551 -3.64 -14.38 23.94
N LEU A 552 -2.52 -13.93 23.37
CA LEU A 552 -1.61 -13.01 24.05
C LEU A 552 -2.26 -11.65 24.35
N ASN A 553 -3.00 -11.08 23.39
CA ASN A 553 -3.75 -9.85 23.62
C ASN A 553 -4.89 -10.03 24.63
N TYR A 554 -5.57 -11.18 24.59
CA TYR A 554 -6.59 -11.48 25.60
C TYR A 554 -5.98 -11.60 27.00
N LEU A 555 -4.82 -12.26 27.12
CA LEU A 555 -4.08 -12.35 28.39
C LEU A 555 -3.64 -10.97 28.89
N ASP A 556 -3.19 -10.08 27.99
CA ASP A 556 -2.87 -8.69 28.34
C ASP A 556 -4.07 -7.94 28.90
N TYR A 557 -5.22 -8.10 28.27
CA TYR A 557 -6.44 -7.50 28.76
C TYR A 557 -6.82 -8.05 30.16
N LEU A 558 -6.73 -9.37 30.37
CA LEU A 558 -7.04 -10.00 31.67
C LEU A 558 -6.05 -9.55 32.77
N ILE A 559 -4.77 -9.38 32.43
CA ILE A 559 -3.76 -8.79 33.33
C ILE A 559 -4.15 -7.35 33.69
N MET A 560 -4.57 -6.56 32.71
CA MET A 560 -4.99 -5.18 32.94
C MET A 560 -6.18 -5.05 33.89
N ILE A 561 -7.16 -5.97 33.80
CA ILE A 561 -8.33 -5.98 34.70
C ILE A 561 -8.13 -6.81 35.97
N ASN A 562 -6.98 -7.49 36.11
CA ASN A 562 -6.62 -8.38 37.22
C ASN A 562 -7.59 -9.56 37.46
N ASP A 563 -8.07 -10.18 36.38
CA ASP A 563 -8.93 -11.37 36.45
C ASP A 563 -8.10 -12.66 36.41
N VAL A 564 -7.63 -13.09 37.56
CA VAL A 564 -6.72 -14.23 37.74
C VAL A 564 -7.40 -15.58 37.40
N ASP A 565 -8.69 -15.75 37.70
CA ASP A 565 -9.39 -17.01 37.46
C ASP A 565 -9.62 -17.25 35.97
N THR A 566 -10.05 -16.23 35.27
CA THR A 566 -10.18 -16.28 33.79
C THR A 566 -8.81 -16.49 33.12
N MET A 567 -7.74 -15.85 33.58
CA MET A 567 -6.37 -16.07 33.03
C MET A 567 -5.97 -17.54 33.13
N ARG A 568 -6.20 -18.19 34.31
CA ARG A 568 -5.87 -19.59 34.52
C ARG A 568 -6.65 -20.50 33.59
N THR A 569 -7.93 -20.24 33.40
CA THR A 569 -8.81 -21.05 32.51
C THR A 569 -8.42 -20.85 31.04
N VAL A 570 -8.05 -19.64 30.63
CA VAL A 570 -7.57 -19.32 29.26
C VAL A 570 -6.29 -20.10 28.97
N ILE A 571 -5.30 -20.08 29.87
CA ILE A 571 -4.04 -20.80 29.66
C ILE A 571 -4.23 -22.31 29.60
N GLN A 572 -5.02 -22.89 30.51
CA GLN A 572 -5.27 -24.32 30.51
C GLN A 572 -6.01 -24.79 29.23
N SER A 573 -7.03 -24.03 28.80
CA SER A 573 -7.73 -24.33 27.55
C SER A 573 -6.85 -24.12 26.31
N SER A 574 -6.00 -23.11 26.31
CA SER A 574 -5.04 -22.87 25.22
C SER A 574 -4.01 -23.99 25.13
N ASP A 575 -3.46 -24.45 26.27
CA ASP A 575 -2.54 -25.58 26.33
C ASP A 575 -3.14 -26.83 25.67
N ALA A 576 -4.38 -27.19 26.05
CA ALA A 576 -5.08 -28.32 25.47
C ALA A 576 -5.31 -28.17 23.94
N ASN A 577 -5.72 -26.97 23.49
CA ASN A 577 -5.99 -26.71 22.07
C ASN A 577 -4.70 -26.73 21.24
N PHE A 578 -3.64 -26.07 21.70
CA PHE A 578 -2.35 -26.07 21.00
C PHE A 578 -1.73 -27.47 20.93
N THR A 579 -1.80 -28.23 22.03
CA THR A 579 -1.28 -29.60 22.07
C THR A 579 -2.03 -30.51 21.09
N LYS A 580 -3.35 -30.38 21.03
CA LYS A 580 -4.20 -31.12 20.08
C LYS A 580 -3.83 -30.76 18.63
N GLU A 581 -3.72 -29.47 18.32
CA GLU A 581 -3.41 -28.99 16.97
C GLU A 581 -2.00 -29.39 16.53
N ILE A 582 -1.02 -29.27 17.42
CA ILE A 582 0.35 -29.75 17.16
C ILE A 582 0.35 -31.25 16.89
N GLY A 583 -0.44 -32.04 17.64
CA GLY A 583 -0.59 -33.47 17.40
C GLY A 583 -1.14 -33.77 16.02
N ASN A 584 -2.24 -33.12 15.63
CA ASN A 584 -2.84 -33.25 14.29
C ASN A 584 -1.84 -32.93 13.16
N LEU A 585 -1.16 -31.79 13.25
CA LEU A 585 -0.15 -31.39 12.25
C LEU A 585 1.06 -32.34 12.22
N GLN A 586 1.45 -32.93 13.34
CA GLN A 586 2.50 -33.94 13.39
C GLN A 586 2.07 -35.26 12.74
N GLU A 587 0.79 -35.63 12.82
CA GLU A 587 0.24 -36.80 12.12
C GLU A 587 0.20 -36.56 10.61
N GLU A 588 -0.23 -35.38 10.17
CA GLU A 588 -0.17 -34.98 8.76
C GLU A 588 1.28 -35.01 8.22
N LEU A 589 2.24 -34.57 9.02
CA LEU A 589 3.67 -34.56 8.62
C LEU A 589 4.26 -35.97 8.45
N LYS A 590 3.66 -36.99 9.08
CA LYS A 590 4.07 -38.40 8.91
C LYS A 590 3.61 -39.01 7.60
N LEU A 591 2.68 -38.41 6.89
CA LEU A 591 2.24 -38.88 5.58
C LEU A 591 3.41 -38.81 4.57
N THR A 592 3.70 -39.92 3.93
CA THR A 592 4.90 -40.13 3.09
C THR A 592 4.87 -39.39 1.75
N ASN A 593 3.74 -38.82 1.32
CA ASN A 593 3.52 -38.26 0.00
C ASN A 593 3.40 -36.74 -0.04
N LEU A 594 3.91 -36.04 0.97
CA LEU A 594 3.83 -34.58 1.05
C LEU A 594 4.86 -33.90 0.12
N ASP A 595 4.40 -32.88 -0.61
CA ASP A 595 5.24 -31.98 -1.38
C ASP A 595 6.22 -31.22 -0.45
N PRO A 596 7.50 -30.98 -0.83
CA PRO A 596 8.49 -30.31 0.00
C PRO A 596 8.06 -28.93 0.49
N ILE A 597 7.25 -28.20 -0.29
CA ILE A 597 6.74 -26.87 0.07
C ILE A 597 5.69 -26.99 1.18
N THR A 598 4.75 -27.92 1.03
CA THR A 598 3.71 -28.21 2.02
C THR A 598 4.32 -28.72 3.33
N ARG A 599 5.31 -29.60 3.25
CA ARG A 599 6.06 -30.07 4.43
C ARG A 599 6.71 -28.94 5.18
N LYS A 600 7.41 -28.04 4.50
CA LYS A 600 8.03 -26.85 5.12
C LYS A 600 6.99 -25.90 5.71
N LYS A 601 5.80 -25.76 5.09
CA LYS A 601 4.68 -24.97 5.61
C LYS A 601 4.16 -25.55 6.94
N LEU A 602 3.94 -26.87 7.02
CA LEU A 602 3.51 -27.58 8.23
C LEU A 602 4.56 -27.47 9.36
N GLU A 603 5.84 -27.70 9.08
CA GLU A 603 6.93 -27.56 10.05
C GLU A 603 6.97 -26.13 10.64
N LYS A 604 6.80 -25.12 9.77
CA LYS A 604 6.73 -23.71 10.22
C LYS A 604 5.51 -23.43 11.08
N GLN A 605 4.35 -24.02 10.76
CA GLN A 605 3.13 -23.88 11.56
C GLN A 605 3.32 -24.49 12.95
N ILE A 606 3.86 -25.72 13.05
CA ILE A 606 4.16 -26.38 14.33
C ILE A 606 5.12 -25.53 15.16
N THR A 607 6.18 -25.01 14.54
CA THR A 607 7.17 -24.14 15.19
C THR A 607 6.52 -22.87 15.74
N ASN A 608 5.65 -22.23 14.95
CA ASN A 608 4.91 -21.04 15.38
C ASN A 608 3.94 -21.32 16.53
N LEU A 609 3.21 -22.44 16.50
CA LEU A 609 2.31 -22.81 17.58
C LEU A 609 3.09 -23.04 18.89
N LYS A 610 4.20 -23.76 18.84
CA LYS A 610 5.11 -23.95 20.00
C LYS A 610 5.65 -22.62 20.52
N LYS A 611 6.04 -21.71 19.63
CA LYS A 611 6.50 -20.37 19.99
C LYS A 611 5.42 -19.60 20.79
N PHE A 612 4.20 -19.57 20.28
CA PHE A 612 3.11 -18.86 20.95
C PHE A 612 2.72 -19.48 22.28
N LEU A 613 2.67 -20.81 22.34
CA LEU A 613 2.41 -21.51 23.63
C LEU A 613 3.46 -21.16 24.67
N LYS A 614 4.73 -21.12 24.29
CA LYS A 614 5.85 -20.70 25.16
C LYS A 614 5.70 -19.25 25.62
N GLN A 615 5.33 -18.34 24.72
CA GLN A 615 5.09 -16.94 25.06
C GLN A 615 3.93 -16.78 26.06
N LEU A 616 2.84 -17.52 25.89
CA LEU A 616 1.72 -17.51 26.83
C LEU A 616 2.14 -17.96 28.22
N TYR A 617 2.91 -19.06 28.32
CA TYR A 617 3.42 -19.54 29.60
C TYR A 617 4.37 -18.53 30.25
N LYS A 618 5.34 -17.99 29.52
CA LYS A 618 6.28 -16.99 30.03
C LYS A 618 5.56 -15.76 30.55
N LYS A 619 4.57 -15.24 29.80
CA LYS A 619 3.80 -14.08 30.19
C LYS A 619 3.02 -14.30 31.49
N TYR A 620 2.37 -15.44 31.60
CA TYR A 620 1.64 -15.81 32.83
C TYR A 620 2.60 -16.04 34.01
N ILE A 621 3.73 -16.73 33.81
CA ILE A 621 4.72 -16.96 34.86
C ILE A 621 5.29 -15.63 35.36
N SER A 622 5.57 -14.68 34.48
CA SER A 622 6.02 -13.33 34.84
C SER A 622 4.98 -12.59 35.69
N PHE A 623 3.71 -12.65 35.30
CA PHE A 623 2.61 -12.08 36.09
C PHE A 623 2.48 -12.79 37.45
N ALA A 624 2.47 -14.13 37.46
CA ALA A 624 2.35 -14.94 38.67
C ALA A 624 3.50 -14.71 39.65
N ALA A 625 4.72 -14.56 39.14
CA ALA A 625 5.91 -14.27 39.96
C ALA A 625 5.83 -12.89 40.64
N THR A 626 5.12 -11.95 40.04
CA THR A 626 4.98 -10.58 40.57
C THR A 626 3.79 -10.44 41.53
N PHE A 627 2.65 -11.06 41.21
CA PHE A 627 1.38 -10.77 41.87
C PHE A 627 0.73 -11.97 42.57
N LEU A 628 1.19 -13.22 42.32
CA LEU A 628 0.60 -14.42 42.90
C LEU A 628 1.58 -15.12 43.82
N SER A 629 1.20 -16.30 44.34
CA SER A 629 2.04 -17.13 45.21
C SER A 629 3.15 -17.83 44.45
N LEU A 630 4.31 -18.05 45.08
CA LEU A 630 5.42 -18.79 44.49
C LEU A 630 5.04 -20.23 44.12
N ASP A 631 4.11 -20.86 44.82
CA ASP A 631 3.65 -22.22 44.50
C ASP A 631 2.97 -22.29 43.13
N VAL A 632 2.15 -21.30 42.79
CA VAL A 632 1.55 -21.16 41.47
C VAL A 632 2.63 -20.95 40.44
N THR A 633 3.57 -20.05 40.67
CA THR A 633 4.68 -19.76 39.77
C THR A 633 5.52 -21.01 39.48
N HIS A 634 5.88 -21.77 40.54
CA HIS A 634 6.64 -23.02 40.38
C HIS A 634 5.87 -24.12 39.67
N SER A 635 4.54 -24.25 39.91
CA SER A 635 3.75 -25.24 39.22
C SER A 635 3.68 -25.01 37.71
N PHE A 636 3.55 -23.74 37.28
CA PHE A 636 3.56 -23.36 35.86
C PHE A 636 4.94 -23.38 35.25
N ALA A 637 6.00 -23.00 35.98
CA ALA A 637 7.39 -23.11 35.52
C ALA A 637 7.74 -24.59 35.25
N LYS A 638 7.39 -25.52 36.15
CA LYS A 638 7.60 -26.96 35.96
C LYS A 638 6.88 -27.51 34.75
N LYS A 639 5.63 -27.07 34.50
CA LYS A 639 4.90 -27.41 33.26
C LYS A 639 5.61 -26.90 32.02
N CYS A 640 6.09 -25.66 32.03
CA CYS A 640 6.83 -25.07 30.91
C CYS A 640 8.11 -25.87 30.63
N GLU A 641 8.88 -26.26 31.63
CA GLU A 641 10.08 -27.12 31.50
C GLU A 641 9.72 -28.50 30.92
N GLN A 642 8.60 -29.09 31.30
CA GLN A 642 8.14 -30.38 30.75
C GLN A 642 7.74 -30.26 29.26
N LEU A 643 7.11 -29.15 28.86
CA LEU A 643 6.70 -28.90 27.47
C LEU A 643 7.90 -28.54 26.57
N PHE A 644 8.91 -27.88 27.12
CA PHE A 644 10.08 -27.40 26.39
C PHE A 644 11.41 -27.91 26.99
N PRO A 645 11.68 -29.22 26.98
CA PRO A 645 12.84 -29.82 27.66
C PRO A 645 14.19 -29.40 27.07
N LYS A 646 14.21 -28.79 25.87
CA LYS A 646 15.45 -28.28 25.23
C LYS A 646 15.83 -26.88 25.70
N ASP A 647 14.96 -26.21 26.42
CA ASP A 647 15.24 -24.87 26.92
C ASP A 647 16.07 -24.93 28.21
N ASP A 648 16.91 -23.92 28.40
CA ASP A 648 17.69 -23.82 29.64
C ASP A 648 16.78 -23.34 30.81
N PRO A 649 16.63 -24.10 31.89
CA PRO A 649 15.85 -23.68 33.05
C PRO A 649 16.32 -22.36 33.67
N ILE A 650 17.60 -22.04 33.52
CA ILE A 650 18.18 -20.78 34.02
C ILE A 650 17.51 -19.57 33.31
N ASP A 651 17.25 -19.68 32.01
CA ASP A 651 16.61 -18.58 31.27
C ASP A 651 15.20 -18.30 31.79
N LEU A 652 14.41 -19.35 32.03
CA LEU A 652 13.07 -19.22 32.61
C LEU A 652 13.09 -18.63 34.03
N PHE A 653 14.12 -18.97 34.82
CA PHE A 653 14.30 -18.42 36.14
C PHE A 653 14.69 -16.94 36.08
N THR A 654 15.70 -16.58 35.28
CA THR A 654 16.23 -15.22 35.22
C THR A 654 15.25 -14.23 34.59
N ASP A 655 14.39 -14.69 33.66
CA ASP A 655 13.31 -13.86 33.06
C ASP A 655 12.32 -13.33 34.10
N ARG A 656 12.16 -13.95 35.25
CA ARG A 656 11.33 -13.49 36.37
C ARG A 656 11.92 -12.30 37.13
N TYR A 657 13.25 -12.13 37.08
CA TYR A 657 14.00 -11.12 37.82
C TYR A 657 14.55 -10.00 36.95
N LYS A 658 14.15 -9.93 35.71
CA LYS A 658 14.44 -8.79 34.83
C LYS A 658 13.40 -7.68 34.99
N LEU A 659 13.81 -6.45 34.86
CA LEU A 659 12.94 -5.28 34.85
C LEU A 659 13.29 -4.41 33.65
N ASP A 660 12.37 -4.31 32.67
CA ASP A 660 12.59 -3.61 31.42
C ASP A 660 13.98 -3.88 30.81
N ASN A 661 14.85 -2.86 30.82
CA ASN A 661 16.21 -2.92 30.28
C ASN A 661 17.24 -3.38 31.33
N ILE A 662 16.79 -3.64 32.55
CA ILE A 662 17.68 -4.11 33.65
C ILE A 662 17.68 -5.63 33.65
N ASN A 663 18.73 -6.21 33.10
CA ASN A 663 18.91 -7.66 33.02
C ASN A 663 20.33 -8.05 33.45
N ILE A 664 20.70 -7.64 34.68
CA ILE A 664 22.05 -7.78 35.22
C ILE A 664 22.44 -9.24 35.33
N ILE A 665 21.54 -10.10 35.83
CA ILE A 665 21.82 -11.53 36.05
C ILE A 665 22.23 -12.21 34.74
N LYS A 666 21.49 -12.03 33.68
CA LYS A 666 21.84 -12.63 32.37
C LYS A 666 23.10 -12.03 31.78
N LYS A 667 23.26 -10.72 31.87
CA LYS A 667 24.30 -9.98 31.16
C LYS A 667 25.65 -10.07 31.93
N ASP A 668 25.60 -9.80 33.21
CA ASP A 668 26.81 -9.65 34.00
C ASP A 668 27.25 -10.98 34.70
N GLU A 669 26.29 -11.77 35.23
CA GLU A 669 26.61 -13.01 35.91
C GLU A 669 26.72 -14.20 34.95
N LEU A 670 25.85 -14.27 33.91
CA LEU A 670 25.87 -15.39 32.96
C LEU A 670 26.60 -15.08 31.67
N GLY A 671 26.99 -13.81 31.42
CA GLY A 671 27.71 -13.41 30.20
C GLY A 671 26.88 -13.65 28.91
N ARG A 672 25.55 -13.65 29.00
CA ARG A 672 24.65 -13.94 27.88
C ARG A 672 24.08 -12.63 27.31
N ASP A 673 24.35 -12.36 26.04
CA ASP A 673 23.73 -11.21 25.33
C ASP A 673 22.23 -11.44 25.17
N ASP A 674 21.44 -10.43 25.44
CA ASP A 674 19.98 -10.45 25.26
C ASP A 674 19.50 -10.87 23.84
N ILE A 675 20.32 -10.61 22.82
CA ILE A 675 20.03 -10.94 21.41
C ILE A 675 20.00 -12.45 21.15
N LEU A 676 20.73 -13.26 21.95
CA LEU A 676 20.79 -14.73 21.79
C LEU A 676 19.94 -15.49 22.80
N THR A 677 19.57 -14.87 23.88
CA THR A 677 18.92 -15.50 25.03
C THR A 677 17.55 -14.92 25.38
N SER A 678 17.16 -13.74 24.85
CA SER A 678 15.81 -13.22 25.01
C SER A 678 14.85 -13.97 24.11
N PHE A 679 14.67 -15.22 24.46
CA PHE A 679 13.87 -16.13 23.72
C PHE A 679 12.42 -15.95 24.03
N ASP A 680 11.76 -15.01 23.39
CA ASP A 680 10.33 -15.02 23.25
C ASP A 680 9.86 -15.99 22.15
N GLY A 681 10.73 -16.85 21.68
CA GLY A 681 10.36 -17.79 20.67
C GLY A 681 11.45 -18.80 20.28
N ILE A 682 11.08 -19.82 19.54
CA ILE A 682 11.98 -20.72 18.85
C ILE A 682 12.58 -19.93 17.69
N ILE A 683 13.93 -19.70 17.70
CA ILE A 683 14.59 -19.02 16.57
C ILE A 683 14.47 -19.94 15.36
N ASP A 684 14.02 -19.37 14.27
CA ASP A 684 14.10 -20.02 12.97
C ASP A 684 15.59 -20.17 12.61
N GLU A 685 15.99 -21.30 12.07
CA GLU A 685 17.38 -21.61 11.75
C GLU A 685 18.01 -20.55 10.81
N GLU A 686 17.17 -19.93 9.95
CA GLU A 686 17.56 -18.81 9.10
C GLU A 686 17.87 -17.53 9.90
N GLU A 687 17.13 -17.26 10.95
CA GLU A 687 17.33 -16.09 11.82
C GLU A 687 18.59 -16.31 12.71
N LEU A 688 18.81 -17.53 13.17
CA LEU A 688 20.05 -17.93 13.86
C LEU A 688 21.26 -17.76 12.94
N GLN A 689 21.16 -18.13 11.67
CA GLN A 689 22.25 -17.94 10.70
C GLN A 689 22.47 -16.45 10.38
N ARG A 690 21.41 -15.62 10.30
CA ARG A 690 21.52 -14.16 10.15
C ARG A 690 22.21 -13.52 11.36
N LEU A 691 21.88 -13.95 12.56
CA LEU A 691 22.51 -13.48 13.81
C LEU A 691 23.98 -13.94 13.90
N LYS A 692 24.28 -15.18 13.51
CA LYS A 692 25.66 -15.69 13.42
C LYS A 692 26.48 -14.93 12.38
N ARG A 693 25.92 -14.57 11.22
CA ARG A 693 26.58 -13.73 10.21
C ARG A 693 26.82 -12.30 10.71
N ARG A 694 25.89 -11.71 11.47
CA ARG A 694 26.08 -10.40 12.11
C ARG A 694 27.17 -10.43 13.17
N LYS A 695 27.29 -11.51 13.97
CA LYS A 695 28.40 -11.66 14.93
C LYS A 695 29.76 -11.81 14.26
N LEU A 696 29.84 -12.51 13.13
CA LEU A 696 31.08 -12.66 12.36
C LEU A 696 31.51 -11.34 11.69
N SER A 697 30.56 -10.44 11.37
CA SER A 697 30.86 -9.11 10.82
C SER A 697 31.24 -8.07 11.90
N ASN A 698 30.84 -8.28 13.17
CA ASN A 698 31.11 -7.35 14.26
C ASN A 698 32.13 -7.85 15.31
N GLY A 699 32.75 -9.00 15.12
CA GLY A 699 33.56 -9.66 16.15
C GLY A 699 35.07 -9.55 15.98
N GLY A 700 35.61 -8.49 16.52
CA GLY A 700 36.98 -8.47 16.96
C GLY A 700 37.04 -8.17 18.47
N GLY A 701 37.26 -9.16 19.29
CA GLY A 701 37.77 -8.92 20.63
C GLY A 701 36.95 -9.50 21.79
N SER A 702 37.61 -10.46 22.40
CA SER A 702 37.55 -10.93 23.79
C SER A 702 36.96 -12.32 24.00
N SER A 703 37.85 -13.22 24.21
CA SER A 703 37.69 -14.62 24.61
C SER A 703 37.15 -14.74 26.03
N SER A 704 36.09 -15.49 26.22
CA SER A 704 35.98 -16.38 27.38
C SER A 704 35.25 -17.66 26.95
N SER A 705 36.01 -18.72 27.12
CA SER A 705 35.71 -20.12 26.82
C SER A 705 34.64 -20.66 27.76
N TYR A 706 33.51 -21.15 27.19
CA TYR A 706 32.81 -22.28 27.77
C TYR A 706 32.39 -23.24 26.66
N SER A 707 32.76 -24.49 26.85
CA SER A 707 32.64 -25.61 25.95
C SER A 707 31.20 -25.93 25.59
N PHE A 708 30.81 -25.65 24.36
CA PHE A 708 29.73 -26.34 23.68
C PHE A 708 30.30 -27.46 22.84
N ASN A 709 29.64 -28.60 22.79
CA ASN A 709 30.08 -29.83 22.15
C ASN A 709 30.77 -29.61 20.81
N GLU A 710 32.07 -29.82 20.77
CA GLU A 710 32.97 -29.60 19.64
C GLU A 710 32.65 -30.50 18.43
N GLU A 711 31.89 -31.58 18.60
CA GLU A 711 31.60 -32.53 17.53
C GLU A 711 30.46 -32.06 16.60
N GLU A 712 29.42 -31.34 17.12
CA GLU A 712 28.37 -30.77 16.28
C GLU A 712 28.80 -29.51 15.54
N SER A 713 29.74 -28.73 16.11
CA SER A 713 30.30 -27.58 15.40
C SER A 713 31.30 -27.97 14.30
N LYS A 714 32.01 -29.06 14.43
CA LYS A 714 32.93 -29.58 13.39
C LYS A 714 32.19 -30.17 12.21
N SER A 715 30.99 -30.79 12.40
CA SER A 715 30.16 -31.26 11.33
C SER A 715 29.47 -30.13 10.56
N ALA A 716 29.06 -29.06 11.27
CA ALA A 716 28.47 -27.89 10.66
C ALA A 716 29.48 -27.05 9.85
N VAL A 717 30.72 -26.93 10.34
CA VAL A 717 31.81 -26.22 9.62
C VAL A 717 32.23 -27.01 8.38
N LYS A 718 32.27 -28.36 8.45
CA LYS A 718 32.57 -29.20 7.32
C LYS A 718 31.50 -29.12 6.21
N ASN A 719 30.24 -29.08 6.58
CA ASN A 719 29.14 -28.88 5.64
C ASN A 719 29.14 -27.48 4.98
N ILE A 720 29.61 -26.45 5.69
CA ILE A 720 29.73 -25.09 5.17
C ILE A 720 30.94 -24.98 4.21
N GLU A 721 32.02 -25.66 4.49
CA GLU A 721 33.17 -25.72 3.59
C GLU A 721 32.86 -26.54 2.33
N GLU A 722 32.13 -27.63 2.44
CA GLU A 722 31.66 -28.41 1.28
C GLU A 722 30.63 -27.66 0.42
N GLN A 723 29.75 -26.83 1.02
CA GLN A 723 28.85 -25.95 0.28
C GLN A 723 29.59 -24.76 -0.36
N LYS A 724 30.58 -24.17 0.32
CA LYS A 724 31.42 -23.14 -0.30
C LYS A 724 32.19 -23.65 -1.50
N THR A 725 32.70 -24.90 -1.40
CA THR A 725 33.42 -25.53 -2.53
C THR A 725 32.50 -25.84 -3.69
N ARG A 726 31.22 -26.24 -3.44
CA ARG A 726 30.22 -26.42 -4.47
C ARG A 726 29.81 -25.11 -5.13
N ILE A 727 29.55 -24.08 -4.37
CA ILE A 727 29.19 -22.74 -4.89
C ILE A 727 30.35 -22.15 -5.69
N GLN A 728 31.59 -22.37 -5.25
CA GLN A 728 32.79 -21.94 -5.96
C GLN A 728 32.98 -22.72 -7.27
N GLN A 729 32.66 -24.04 -7.29
CA GLN A 729 32.70 -24.84 -8.49
C GLN A 729 31.54 -24.53 -9.47
N GLU A 730 30.36 -24.13 -8.98
CA GLU A 730 29.26 -23.68 -9.83
C GLU A 730 29.52 -22.29 -10.40
N GLN A 731 30.15 -21.37 -9.65
CA GLN A 731 30.59 -20.06 -10.14
C GLN A 731 31.76 -20.16 -11.13
N ASP A 732 32.68 -21.13 -10.96
CA ASP A 732 33.75 -21.36 -11.92
C ASP A 732 33.28 -22.03 -13.22
N GLN A 733 32.13 -22.71 -13.20
CA GLN A 733 31.50 -23.26 -14.42
C GLN A 733 30.67 -22.21 -15.19
N GLU A 734 30.06 -21.24 -14.54
CA GLU A 734 29.36 -20.11 -15.18
C GLU A 734 30.34 -19.06 -15.78
N ASN A 735 31.55 -18.95 -15.24
CA ASN A 735 32.53 -17.95 -15.70
C ASN A 735 33.39 -18.38 -16.91
N GLN A 736 33.19 -19.58 -17.48
CA GLN A 736 33.90 -19.98 -18.72
C GLN A 736 33.26 -19.39 -20.02
N GLY A 737 32.28 -18.54 -19.92
CA GLY A 737 31.55 -18.04 -21.09
C GLY A 737 31.71 -16.56 -21.46
N ILE A 738 32.29 -15.67 -20.65
CA ILE A 738 32.45 -14.26 -21.06
C ILE A 738 33.72 -13.63 -20.44
N ASN A 739 34.71 -13.42 -21.29
CA ASN A 739 35.89 -12.64 -20.99
C ASN A 739 35.59 -11.14 -20.86
N LYS A 740 35.77 -10.56 -19.68
CA LYS A 740 36.53 -9.31 -19.45
C LYS A 740 36.75 -9.11 -17.94
N PRO A 741 37.98 -8.84 -17.46
CA PRO A 741 38.25 -8.53 -16.06
C PRO A 741 37.78 -7.09 -15.78
N GLU A 742 36.82 -6.89 -14.85
CA GLU A 742 36.66 -5.60 -14.18
C GLU A 742 37.85 -5.44 -13.22
N GLU A 743 38.74 -4.55 -13.56
CA GLU A 743 39.82 -4.09 -12.68
C GLU A 743 39.19 -3.49 -11.42
N SER A 744 39.46 -4.09 -10.26
CA SER A 744 39.14 -3.50 -8.98
C SER A 744 39.93 -2.20 -8.83
N PHE A 745 39.23 -1.07 -8.75
CA PHE A 745 39.75 0.30 -8.68
C PHE A 745 40.64 0.55 -7.43
N VAL A 746 40.77 -0.41 -6.54
CA VAL A 746 41.50 -0.29 -5.28
C VAL A 746 42.60 -1.36 -5.22
N GLY A 747 43.83 -0.93 -5.17
CA GLY A 747 44.98 -1.85 -5.11
C GLY A 747 44.99 -2.71 -3.83
N PRO A 748 45.54 -3.93 -3.88
CA PRO A 748 45.58 -4.89 -2.75
C PRO A 748 46.23 -4.33 -1.47
N SER A 749 47.16 -3.42 -1.60
CA SER A 749 47.86 -2.74 -0.48
C SER A 749 46.94 -1.76 0.25
N ILE A 750 45.96 -1.14 -0.43
CA ILE A 750 45.00 -0.24 0.21
C ILE A 750 43.93 -1.06 0.95
N ILE A 751 43.51 -2.19 0.43
CA ILE A 751 42.60 -3.13 1.10
C ILE A 751 43.25 -3.68 2.39
N ALA A 752 44.52 -4.04 2.30
CA ALA A 752 45.29 -4.49 3.48
C ALA A 752 45.45 -3.38 4.53
N LEU A 753 45.65 -2.13 4.11
CA LEU A 753 45.72 -0.97 5.02
C LEU A 753 44.39 -0.70 5.69
N MET A 754 43.28 -0.77 4.94
CA MET A 754 41.93 -0.57 5.48
C MET A 754 41.54 -1.67 6.47
N SER A 755 42.00 -2.91 6.30
CA SER A 755 41.75 -3.99 7.23
C SER A 755 42.61 -3.89 8.51
N ALA A 756 43.72 -3.16 8.50
CA ALA A 756 44.61 -2.93 9.64
C ALA A 756 44.25 -1.67 10.46
N LEU A 757 43.38 -0.81 9.98
CA LEU A 757 42.94 0.38 10.69
C LEU A 757 41.91 0.02 11.79
N PRO A 758 42.08 0.57 13.02
CA PRO A 758 41.12 0.33 14.10
C PRO A 758 39.73 0.92 13.75
N ASN A 759 38.71 0.22 14.22
CA ASN A 759 37.32 0.60 13.97
C ASN A 759 37.01 1.99 14.58
N ALA A 760 36.13 2.78 13.92
CA ALA A 760 35.76 4.13 14.35
C ALA A 760 35.26 4.22 15.81
N SER A 761 34.67 3.13 16.33
CA SER A 761 34.26 2.98 17.72
C SER A 761 35.42 3.05 18.74
N TYR A 762 36.64 2.75 18.30
CA TYR A 762 37.86 2.89 19.14
C TYR A 762 38.16 4.34 19.54
N PHE A 763 37.67 5.29 18.72
CA PHE A 763 37.85 6.72 18.97
C PHE A 763 36.65 7.37 19.65
N GLY A 764 35.68 6.59 20.18
CA GLY A 764 34.52 7.09 20.92
C GLY A 764 33.47 7.78 20.07
N LEU A 765 33.48 7.61 18.73
CA LEU A 765 32.52 8.19 17.82
C LEU A 765 31.54 7.11 17.30
N PRO A 766 30.22 7.38 17.19
CA PRO A 766 29.27 6.42 16.68
C PRO A 766 29.56 6.11 15.19
N SER A 767 29.55 4.83 14.85
CA SER A 767 30.00 4.30 13.54
C SER A 767 29.21 4.78 12.33
N GLU A 768 28.01 5.32 12.51
CA GLU A 768 27.14 5.75 11.39
C GLU A 768 27.34 7.21 10.93
N SER A 769 28.01 8.04 11.72
CA SER A 769 28.09 9.48 11.42
C SER A 769 29.42 9.97 10.82
N VAL A 770 30.46 9.13 10.76
CA VAL A 770 31.84 9.61 10.49
C VAL A 770 32.43 9.10 9.18
N PHE A 771 31.94 8.01 8.61
CA PHE A 771 32.52 7.46 7.38
C PHE A 771 31.52 7.38 6.22
N ASN A 772 31.62 8.36 5.34
CA ASN A 772 31.06 8.21 3.98
C ASN A 772 32.13 7.47 3.15
N SER A 773 31.92 6.17 2.97
CA SER A 773 32.82 5.29 2.21
C SER A 773 33.08 5.79 0.78
N GLU A 774 32.10 6.42 0.13
CA GLU A 774 32.23 6.98 -1.22
C GLU A 774 33.18 8.19 -1.25
N LYS A 775 33.11 9.07 -0.23
CA LYS A 775 34.06 10.20 -0.13
C LYS A 775 35.48 9.74 0.17
N LEU A 776 35.63 8.65 0.93
CA LEU A 776 36.96 8.09 1.22
C LEU A 776 37.57 7.45 -0.04
N VAL A 777 36.79 6.71 -0.80
CA VAL A 777 37.23 6.11 -2.08
C VAL A 777 37.60 7.18 -3.10
N THR A 778 36.82 8.26 -3.20
CA THR A 778 37.17 9.41 -4.09
C THR A 778 38.39 10.16 -3.60
N LEU A 779 38.63 10.25 -2.30
CA LEU A 779 39.83 10.88 -1.73
C LEU A 779 41.07 10.05 -2.00
N PHE A 780 41.01 8.73 -1.90
CA PHE A 780 42.12 7.82 -2.22
C PHE A 780 42.39 7.74 -3.75
N ALA A 781 41.33 7.79 -4.58
CA ALA A 781 41.49 7.85 -6.03
C ALA A 781 42.20 9.13 -6.49
N ASN A 782 41.98 10.24 -5.78
CA ASN A 782 42.67 11.53 -6.06
C ASN A 782 44.09 11.58 -5.49
N LEU A 783 44.41 10.83 -4.43
CA LEU A 783 45.75 10.72 -3.86
C LEU A 783 46.74 10.00 -4.79
N SER A 784 46.26 9.11 -5.65
CA SER A 784 47.10 8.39 -6.62
C SER A 784 47.61 9.28 -7.77
N ASN A 785 47.09 10.51 -7.91
CA ASN A 785 47.46 11.47 -8.94
C ASN A 785 48.38 12.62 -8.46
N ILE A 786 48.91 12.53 -7.22
CA ILE A 786 49.88 13.49 -6.71
C ILE A 786 51.29 13.02 -7.10
N PRO A 787 52.03 13.76 -7.96
CA PRO A 787 53.41 13.37 -8.25
C PRO A 787 54.26 13.48 -6.98
N LEU A 788 54.91 12.39 -6.64
CA LEU A 788 55.91 12.37 -5.57
C LEU A 788 57.01 13.34 -5.95
N GLN A 789 57.14 14.46 -5.24
CA GLN A 789 58.33 15.30 -5.23
C GLN A 789 59.42 14.66 -4.39
#